data_2c565f0bf0e1fdda32eaefdda8eed9f3
#
_entry.id   2c565f0bf0e1fdda32eaefdda8eed9f3
#
_cell.length_a   1.000
_cell.length_b   1.000
_cell.length_c   1.000
_cell.angle_alpha   90.00
_cell.angle_beta   90.00
_cell.angle_gamma   90.00
#
_symmetry.space_group_name_H-M   'P 1'
#
loop_
_entity.id
_entity.type
_entity.pdbx_description
1 polymer ?
#
loop_
_entity_poly.entity_id
_entity_poly.type
_entity_poly.pdbx_seq_one_letter_code
_entity_poly.pdbx_strand_id
1 'polypeptide(L)'
;MYGKRGTAVFLTVLSVFVLVFGTSCAAKKDADSEYVLPGNRPDMKMYMKHEKVEPNGGITEKNISCTGVGAAEALKLFDGDANTYPTSDTDMTVTLDMGCDIIFSQIRYYTAALDAANGNNCLGTRFYASADNKKFVELAVIEESEPPEKTKKEIDFSGFGVYRYFRVTIPSKANLSEIEWLGTEGLNIQKRADGLSDVNISLEAYDIRRNFEATILAVAYNKNNVMKKMAVYQRDFTKNAVETLDIKIAGTAAEEGDSYRVIVMNNNSGGSAISAPLEYRINGAAAKFSVASVFGSNMIIQADKPIIIWGKAPKMREVKVQLTSKLGNVPERTATADENSNWEVNLGTLSEGGDYTLTVRCDGEVVKYKNITVGDVWICTGQSNMDYYMMNGDDTAKELKNPETVKNKNIRVMNLWNMGTGGAASPVDNLPLSGVPWRECDADTIAYCSAVGYYFAKDIQAASDKPVGIINIAVGDTEINRWISKGTKSGTFTSTDGDLYNNRINPLSRLAIKGIILYQGEADQYRTHLTSATYSDAMSGLINSYRCIWGADLPFYWAQLARYKVDESLIREGQRETLYKVSNKKNIGMISLLDIYGRYEGGTGSCREDIHPWDKKTVGERFARLAKRDCYGGKDVATGPMFKSAAVVGNTIVATFESSGNLSVMDKNRYADRVTDEKIRTEKLDTTKIYEFEIAAADGVFKAADAKIDKNTVILSNPEIKTPMYVRYAWGAYPEMPNLTDDSGLPAATFTTLTEKQTAAQTNSKGGNAQR
;
A
#
# COMPACT_ATOMS: atom_id res chain seq x y z
N MET A 1 46.95 11.53 -7.44
CA MET A 1 46.64 12.97 -7.26
C MET A 1 45.18 13.31 -7.65
N TYR A 2 44.22 12.47 -7.23
CA TYR A 2 42.80 12.66 -7.55
C TYR A 2 41.88 12.65 -6.31
N GLY A 3 42.44 12.74 -5.10
CA GLY A 3 41.68 12.60 -3.87
C GLY A 3 41.34 13.90 -3.10
N LYS A 4 41.81 15.06 -3.52
CA LYS A 4 41.63 16.30 -2.76
C LYS A 4 40.63 17.32 -3.37
N ARG A 5 40.20 17.15 -4.61
CA ARG A 5 39.21 18.07 -5.22
C ARG A 5 37.76 17.70 -4.94
N GLY A 6 37.48 16.42 -4.71
CA GLY A 6 36.10 15.98 -4.38
C GLY A 6 35.63 16.41 -2.98
N THR A 7 36.54 16.42 -2.01
CA THR A 7 36.22 16.79 -0.62
C THR A 7 36.01 18.29 -0.44
N ALA A 8 36.68 19.13 -1.21
CA ALA A 8 36.50 20.58 -1.16
C ALA A 8 35.15 21.02 -1.75
N VAL A 9 34.68 20.36 -2.81
CA VAL A 9 33.38 20.63 -3.43
C VAL A 9 32.26 20.16 -2.51
N PHE A 10 32.41 19.03 -1.82
CA PHE A 10 31.43 18.53 -0.86
C PHE A 10 31.33 19.45 0.37
N LEU A 11 32.47 19.96 0.86
CA LEU A 11 32.50 20.95 1.96
C LEU A 11 31.93 22.32 1.54
N THR A 12 32.11 22.75 0.30
CA THR A 12 31.54 24.03 -0.19
C THR A 12 30.03 23.91 -0.39
N VAL A 13 29.52 22.76 -0.87
CA VAL A 13 28.09 22.50 -0.99
C VAL A 13 27.45 22.35 0.38
N LEU A 14 28.08 21.67 1.32
CA LEU A 14 27.63 21.59 2.70
C LEU A 14 27.69 22.97 3.38
N SER A 15 28.69 23.79 3.07
CA SER A 15 28.81 25.17 3.58
C SER A 15 27.73 26.10 3.04
N VAL A 16 27.32 25.95 1.78
CA VAL A 16 26.21 26.72 1.19
C VAL A 16 24.88 26.27 1.81
N PHE A 17 24.69 24.97 2.04
CA PHE A 17 23.55 24.45 2.78
C PHE A 17 23.52 24.93 4.24
N VAL A 18 24.68 24.94 4.91
CA VAL A 18 24.81 25.43 6.30
C VAL A 18 24.71 26.97 6.36
N LEU A 19 25.20 27.72 5.36
CA LEU A 19 25.06 29.16 5.26
C LEU A 19 23.63 29.63 4.95
N VAL A 20 22.88 28.90 4.18
CA VAL A 20 21.44 29.15 3.93
C VAL A 20 20.61 28.89 5.20
N PHE A 21 21.04 27.96 6.05
CA PHE A 21 20.27 27.51 7.22
C PHE A 21 20.83 27.92 8.58
N GLY A 22 22.01 28.53 8.68
CA GLY A 22 22.71 28.65 9.96
C GLY A 22 23.14 30.06 10.43
N THR A 23 23.12 31.10 9.60
CA THR A 23 23.50 32.44 10.07
C THR A 23 22.78 33.52 9.26
N SER A 24 22.13 34.43 9.97
CA SER A 24 21.75 35.73 9.44
C SER A 24 23.03 36.58 9.21
N CYS A 25 23.71 36.31 8.11
CA CYS A 25 24.82 37.17 7.68
C CYS A 25 24.40 37.87 6.41
N ALA A 26 24.38 39.20 6.47
CA ALA A 26 24.13 40.06 5.34
C ALA A 26 25.12 39.79 4.21
N ALA A 27 24.74 38.89 3.32
CA ALA A 27 25.42 38.68 2.06
C ALA A 27 24.91 39.71 1.07
N LYS A 28 25.83 40.40 0.41
CA LYS A 28 25.53 41.36 -0.65
C LYS A 28 24.64 40.74 -1.71
N LYS A 29 23.64 41.49 -2.15
CA LYS A 29 22.83 41.20 -3.36
C LYS A 29 23.73 41.12 -4.60
N ASP A 30 24.30 40.00 -4.87
CA ASP A 30 24.83 39.70 -6.21
C ASP A 30 23.92 38.64 -6.85
N ALA A 31 23.39 39.05 -7.99
CA ALA A 31 22.47 38.28 -8.78
C ALA A 31 23.11 36.96 -9.22
N ASP A 32 22.31 35.90 -9.19
CA ASP A 32 22.47 34.66 -9.93
C ASP A 32 23.73 33.84 -9.66
N SER A 33 23.76 33.07 -8.57
CA SER A 33 24.77 32.04 -8.37
C SER A 33 24.26 30.69 -8.90
N GLU A 34 25.04 30.10 -9.83
CA GLU A 34 24.75 28.82 -10.45
C GLU A 34 25.64 27.72 -9.87
N TYR A 35 25.07 26.60 -9.43
CA TYR A 35 25.79 25.46 -8.86
C TYR A 35 25.48 24.17 -9.62
N VAL A 36 26.49 23.43 -9.99
CA VAL A 36 26.38 22.10 -10.60
C VAL A 36 26.60 21.02 -9.54
N LEU A 37 25.56 20.22 -9.26
CA LEU A 37 25.66 19.07 -8.34
C LEU A 37 25.56 17.77 -9.12
N PRO A 38 26.49 16.81 -8.93
CA PRO A 38 26.32 15.45 -9.46
C PRO A 38 25.34 14.65 -8.58
N GLY A 39 24.27 14.23 -9.19
CA GLY A 39 23.36 13.16 -8.86
C GLY A 39 22.93 12.89 -7.43
N ASN A 40 21.92 13.57 -6.87
CA ASN A 40 20.95 13.02 -5.90
C ASN A 40 19.83 14.05 -5.68
N ARG A 41 18.60 13.57 -5.49
CA ARG A 41 17.46 14.44 -5.19
C ARG A 41 17.64 15.10 -3.82
N PRO A 42 17.38 16.41 -3.66
CA PRO A 42 17.23 16.98 -2.33
C PRO A 42 16.05 16.28 -1.61
N ASP A 43 16.28 15.78 -0.41
CA ASP A 43 15.21 15.20 0.41
C ASP A 43 14.42 16.36 1.05
N MET A 44 13.27 16.65 0.47
CA MET A 44 12.39 17.76 0.92
C MET A 44 11.86 17.59 2.35
N LYS A 45 11.86 16.36 2.90
CA LYS A 45 11.39 16.12 4.28
C LYS A 45 12.22 16.80 5.36
N MET A 46 13.47 17.11 5.06
CA MET A 46 14.38 17.76 6.02
C MET A 46 14.02 19.22 6.38
N TYR A 47 13.12 19.83 5.63
CA TYR A 47 12.88 21.28 5.70
C TYR A 47 11.47 21.66 6.16
N MET A 48 10.64 20.70 6.54
CA MET A 48 9.31 21.01 7.06
C MET A 48 9.37 21.39 8.53
N LYS A 49 8.83 22.56 8.85
CA LYS A 49 8.57 22.98 10.22
C LYS A 49 7.13 22.66 10.59
N HIS A 50 6.95 22.14 11.79
CA HIS A 50 5.64 21.95 12.40
C HIS A 50 5.21 23.25 13.09
N GLU A 51 4.84 24.27 12.33
CA GLU A 51 4.30 25.53 12.85
C GLU A 51 2.77 25.49 12.77
N LYS A 52 2.09 26.07 13.78
CA LYS A 52 0.62 26.23 13.75
C LYS A 52 0.26 27.12 12.56
N VAL A 53 -0.64 26.65 11.72
CA VAL A 53 -1.14 27.39 10.56
C VAL A 53 -2.60 27.76 10.77
N GLU A 54 -2.92 29.00 10.45
CA GLU A 54 -4.25 29.59 10.63
C GLU A 54 -4.60 30.49 9.44
N PRO A 55 -5.90 30.75 9.16
CA PRO A 55 -6.32 31.76 8.19
C PRO A 55 -5.74 33.14 8.54
N ASN A 56 -5.52 33.97 7.55
CA ASN A 56 -5.03 35.37 7.77
C ASN A 56 -6.06 36.16 8.63
N GLY A 57 -5.65 36.53 9.82
CA GLY A 57 -6.50 37.21 10.81
C GLY A 57 -7.09 36.28 11.88
N GLY A 58 -6.61 35.02 11.93
CA GLY A 58 -7.05 34.01 12.87
C GLY A 58 -8.30 33.26 12.41
N ILE A 59 -8.68 32.21 13.14
CA ILE A 59 -9.87 31.43 12.85
C ILE A 59 -11.10 32.16 13.39
N THR A 60 -12.08 32.41 12.54
CA THR A 60 -13.34 33.06 12.84
C THR A 60 -14.51 32.25 12.27
N GLU A 61 -15.75 32.58 12.65
CA GLU A 61 -16.95 31.92 12.09
C GLU A 61 -17.01 31.97 10.56
N LYS A 62 -16.39 32.95 9.91
CA LYS A 62 -16.33 33.08 8.45
C LYS A 62 -15.48 32.03 7.78
N ASN A 63 -14.53 31.45 8.51
CA ASN A 63 -13.62 30.41 8.00
C ASN A 63 -14.21 29.00 8.20
N ILE A 64 -15.30 28.87 8.94
CA ILE A 64 -15.87 27.61 9.37
C ILE A 64 -17.20 27.34 8.67
N SER A 65 -17.36 26.13 8.15
CA SER A 65 -18.64 25.54 7.82
C SER A 65 -18.84 24.28 8.66
N CYS A 66 -20.03 24.14 9.26
CA CYS A 66 -20.28 23.04 10.19
C CYS A 66 -21.70 22.49 10.06
N THR A 67 -21.87 21.22 10.50
CA THR A 67 -23.14 20.54 10.69
C THR A 67 -23.15 19.85 12.05
N GLY A 68 -24.32 19.72 12.65
CA GLY A 68 -24.46 19.14 14.00
C GLY A 68 -24.18 20.13 15.14
N VAL A 69 -23.63 21.30 14.84
CA VAL A 69 -23.30 22.35 15.82
C VAL A 69 -23.28 23.72 15.15
N GLY A 70 -23.49 24.80 15.89
CA GLY A 70 -23.35 26.17 15.39
C GLY A 70 -21.89 26.61 15.24
N ALA A 71 -21.62 27.59 14.35
CA ALA A 71 -20.25 28.05 14.09
C ALA A 71 -19.56 28.61 15.33
N ALA A 72 -20.25 29.35 16.18
CA ALA A 72 -19.72 29.89 17.44
C ALA A 72 -19.30 28.77 18.41
N GLU A 73 -20.06 27.68 18.45
CA GLU A 73 -19.75 26.52 19.28
C GLU A 73 -18.56 25.72 18.68
N ALA A 74 -18.52 25.57 17.34
CA ALA A 74 -17.43 24.91 16.65
C ALA A 74 -16.07 25.62 16.79
N LEU A 75 -16.08 26.96 17.02
CA LEU A 75 -14.86 27.75 17.27
C LEU A 75 -14.09 27.30 18.52
N LYS A 76 -14.75 26.67 19.50
CA LYS A 76 -14.08 26.12 20.68
C LYS A 76 -13.04 25.03 20.35
N LEU A 77 -13.05 24.47 19.16
CA LEU A 77 -11.99 23.56 18.68
C LEU A 77 -10.70 24.29 18.29
N PHE A 78 -10.70 25.63 18.23
CA PHE A 78 -9.62 26.43 17.67
C PHE A 78 -9.33 27.69 18.49
N ASP A 79 -9.90 27.85 19.68
CA ASP A 79 -9.79 29.07 20.49
C ASP A 79 -8.49 29.13 21.31
N GLY A 80 -7.69 28.09 21.29
CA GLY A 80 -6.44 27.97 22.04
C GLY A 80 -6.65 27.63 23.51
N ASP A 81 -7.89 27.41 23.95
CA ASP A 81 -8.21 27.02 25.33
C ASP A 81 -8.65 25.56 25.40
N ALA A 82 -7.72 24.70 25.71
CA ALA A 82 -8.01 23.29 25.86
C ALA A 82 -8.97 22.94 27.06
N ASN A 83 -9.56 23.92 27.74
CA ASN A 83 -10.63 23.72 28.74
C ASN A 83 -12.03 23.93 28.14
N THR A 84 -12.12 24.51 26.97
CA THR A 84 -13.37 24.65 26.21
C THR A 84 -13.51 23.54 25.19
N TYR A 85 -14.72 23.11 24.89
CA TYR A 85 -15.00 22.13 23.84
C TYR A 85 -16.44 22.30 23.36
N PRO A 86 -16.70 21.97 22.08
CA PRO A 86 -18.06 22.01 21.56
C PRO A 86 -18.89 20.86 22.13
N THR A 87 -20.17 21.13 22.38
CA THR A 87 -21.13 20.11 22.83
C THR A 87 -22.20 19.89 21.78
N SER A 88 -22.49 18.63 21.47
CA SER A 88 -23.56 18.26 20.54
C SER A 88 -24.17 16.91 20.89
N ASP A 89 -25.47 16.78 20.72
CA ASP A 89 -26.17 15.51 20.86
C ASP A 89 -26.12 14.66 19.58
N THR A 90 -25.60 15.21 18.51
CA THR A 90 -25.41 14.55 17.20
C THR A 90 -23.96 14.64 16.75
N ASP A 91 -23.60 13.79 15.78
CA ASP A 91 -22.29 13.88 15.15
C ASP A 91 -22.04 15.26 14.56
N MET A 92 -20.86 15.79 14.81
CA MET A 92 -20.44 17.09 14.32
C MET A 92 -19.47 16.93 13.15
N THR A 93 -19.64 17.79 12.15
CA THR A 93 -18.62 17.96 11.09
C THR A 93 -18.25 19.43 10.99
N VAL A 94 -16.98 19.72 11.16
CA VAL A 94 -16.44 21.08 11.08
C VAL A 94 -15.39 21.13 9.97
N THR A 95 -15.57 22.02 9.01
CA THR A 95 -14.65 22.27 7.91
C THR A 95 -14.07 23.67 8.03
N LEU A 96 -12.76 23.79 8.10
CA LEU A 96 -11.99 25.02 8.17
C LEU A 96 -11.41 25.37 6.81
N ASP A 97 -11.65 26.56 6.28
CA ASP A 97 -10.98 27.14 5.12
C ASP A 97 -9.80 27.98 5.58
N MET A 98 -8.61 27.53 5.29
CA MET A 98 -7.36 28.27 5.60
C MET A 98 -7.19 29.51 4.73
N GLY A 99 -7.98 29.65 3.66
CA GLY A 99 -7.90 30.75 2.71
C GLY A 99 -6.66 30.69 1.80
N CYS A 100 -5.74 29.77 2.02
CA CYS A 100 -4.58 29.50 1.15
C CYS A 100 -4.20 28.02 1.23
N ASP A 101 -3.36 27.61 0.30
CA ASP A 101 -2.77 26.28 0.31
C ASP A 101 -1.79 26.15 1.47
N ILE A 102 -1.90 25.06 2.22
CA ILE A 102 -1.03 24.69 3.33
C ILE A 102 -0.25 23.45 2.96
N ILE A 103 1.05 23.49 3.09
CA ILE A 103 1.91 22.30 3.07
C ILE A 103 1.81 21.66 4.44
N PHE A 104 0.97 20.64 4.54
CA PHE A 104 0.56 20.06 5.79
C PHE A 104 1.56 19.01 6.30
N SER A 105 1.83 19.01 7.61
CA SER A 105 2.82 18.10 8.20
C SER A 105 2.36 17.32 9.42
N GLN A 106 1.47 17.89 10.26
CA GLN A 106 1.08 17.29 11.53
C GLN A 106 -0.30 17.77 11.97
N ILE A 107 -1.07 16.92 12.64
CA ILE A 107 -2.22 17.31 13.45
C ILE A 107 -1.80 17.23 14.91
N ARG A 108 -2.15 18.26 15.67
CA ARG A 108 -2.08 18.26 17.12
C ARG A 108 -3.48 18.45 17.66
N TYR A 109 -3.89 17.62 18.60
CA TYR A 109 -5.18 17.75 19.24
C TYR A 109 -5.07 17.55 20.74
N TYR A 110 -6.07 18.07 21.46
CA TYR A 110 -6.17 17.97 22.89
C TYR A 110 -7.51 17.33 23.25
N THR A 111 -7.46 16.42 24.20
CA THR A 111 -8.66 15.81 24.75
C THR A 111 -9.20 16.66 25.90
N ALA A 112 -10.51 16.80 26.02
CA ALA A 112 -11.11 17.50 27.16
C ALA A 112 -11.00 16.65 28.44
N ALA A 113 -10.75 17.28 29.58
CA ALA A 113 -10.83 16.60 30.87
C ALA A 113 -12.29 16.36 31.22
N LEU A 114 -12.69 15.10 31.46
CA LEU A 114 -14.03 14.72 31.87
C LEU A 114 -14.03 14.08 33.25
N ASP A 115 -15.20 14.09 33.87
CA ASP A 115 -15.47 13.29 35.09
C ASP A 115 -15.17 11.82 34.82
N ALA A 116 -14.47 11.19 35.77
CA ALA A 116 -14.00 9.80 35.67
C ALA A 116 -15.11 8.76 35.41
N ALA A 117 -16.39 9.16 35.52
CA ALA A 117 -17.55 8.30 35.26
C ALA A 117 -17.91 8.14 33.76
N ASN A 118 -17.50 9.04 32.87
CA ASN A 118 -17.93 9.06 31.48
C ASN A 118 -16.82 8.78 30.45
N GLY A 119 -15.58 8.56 30.87
CA GLY A 119 -14.45 8.25 30.01
C GLY A 119 -14.23 9.31 28.93
N ASN A 120 -12.98 9.71 28.70
CA ASN A 120 -12.65 10.61 27.60
C ASN A 120 -12.72 9.86 26.29
N ASN A 121 -13.73 10.12 25.47
CA ASN A 121 -14.02 9.33 24.29
C ASN A 121 -13.91 10.19 23.02
N CYS A 122 -12.69 10.40 22.53
CA CYS A 122 -12.45 10.94 21.19
C CYS A 122 -12.55 9.87 20.09
N LEU A 123 -12.92 8.64 20.46
CA LEU A 123 -12.97 7.48 19.58
C LEU A 123 -13.88 7.72 18.38
N GLY A 124 -13.37 7.40 17.20
CA GLY A 124 -14.08 7.57 15.93
C GLY A 124 -13.97 8.97 15.33
N THR A 125 -13.32 9.94 16.01
CA THR A 125 -13.01 11.25 15.41
C THR A 125 -12.12 11.04 14.18
N ARG A 126 -12.50 11.69 13.06
CA ARG A 126 -11.80 11.58 11.78
C ARG A 126 -11.36 12.93 11.27
N PHE A 127 -10.14 12.97 10.75
CA PHE A 127 -9.53 14.16 10.17
C PHE A 127 -9.38 13.99 8.66
N TYR A 128 -9.72 15.05 7.93
CA TYR A 128 -9.68 15.07 6.48
C TYR A 128 -9.05 16.35 5.97
N ALA A 129 -8.52 16.31 4.73
CA ALA A 129 -8.08 17.50 4.03
C ALA A 129 -8.54 17.50 2.56
N SER A 130 -8.64 18.69 1.98
CA SER A 130 -9.04 18.88 0.60
C SER A 130 -8.39 20.14 0.00
N ALA A 131 -8.04 20.09 -1.28
CA ALA A 131 -7.57 21.26 -2.01
C ALA A 131 -8.74 22.13 -2.53
N ASP A 132 -9.91 21.54 -2.79
CA ASP A 132 -11.02 22.17 -3.54
C ASP A 132 -12.37 22.24 -2.79
N ASN A 133 -12.40 21.84 -1.51
CA ASN A 133 -13.60 21.70 -0.67
C ASN A 133 -14.67 20.73 -1.23
N LYS A 134 -14.33 19.91 -2.18
CA LYS A 134 -15.24 18.94 -2.80
C LYS A 134 -14.82 17.50 -2.50
N LYS A 135 -13.54 17.19 -2.78
CA LYS A 135 -12.99 15.87 -2.57
C LYS A 135 -12.08 15.89 -1.34
N PHE A 136 -12.53 15.24 -0.28
CA PHE A 136 -11.77 15.12 0.97
C PHE A 136 -11.04 13.79 1.04
N VAL A 137 -9.79 13.83 1.45
CA VAL A 137 -8.95 12.67 1.75
C VAL A 137 -8.92 12.48 3.26
N GLU A 138 -9.21 11.28 3.75
CA GLU A 138 -9.07 10.96 5.16
C GLU A 138 -7.59 10.90 5.53
N LEU A 139 -7.19 11.71 6.51
CA LEU A 139 -5.83 11.80 7.00
C LEU A 139 -5.59 10.85 8.17
N ALA A 140 -6.49 10.83 9.12
CA ALA A 140 -6.38 10.03 10.34
C ALA A 140 -7.75 9.77 10.97
N VAL A 141 -7.80 8.73 11.80
CA VAL A 141 -8.92 8.40 12.68
C VAL A 141 -8.37 8.05 14.06
N ILE A 142 -9.06 8.48 15.11
CA ILE A 142 -8.75 8.09 16.48
C ILE A 142 -9.43 6.74 16.75
N GLU A 143 -8.62 5.68 16.82
CA GLU A 143 -9.10 4.28 16.92
C GLU A 143 -9.08 3.74 18.37
N GLU A 144 -8.43 4.41 19.30
CA GLU A 144 -8.32 4.00 20.70
C GLU A 144 -8.92 5.05 21.64
N SER A 145 -9.53 4.60 22.74
CA SER A 145 -9.99 5.51 23.78
C SER A 145 -8.79 6.15 24.49
N GLU A 146 -8.84 7.46 24.59
CA GLU A 146 -7.79 8.23 25.27
C GLU A 146 -7.98 8.18 26.80
N PRO A 147 -6.89 8.29 27.60
CA PRO A 147 -6.99 8.40 29.05
C PRO A 147 -7.88 9.57 29.50
N PRO A 148 -8.53 9.51 30.65
CA PRO A 148 -9.43 10.56 31.14
C PRO A 148 -8.72 11.88 31.50
N GLU A 149 -7.42 11.93 31.36
CA GLU A 149 -6.62 13.12 31.60
C GLU A 149 -6.50 13.98 30.35
N LYS A 150 -6.50 15.30 30.52
CA LYS A 150 -6.25 16.26 29.45
C LYS A 150 -4.88 15.98 28.82
N THR A 151 -4.86 15.42 27.64
CA THR A 151 -3.63 14.97 27.00
C THR A 151 -3.47 15.62 25.64
N LYS A 152 -2.26 16.13 25.38
CA LYS A 152 -1.81 16.57 24.06
C LYS A 152 -1.40 15.37 23.23
N LYS A 153 -1.93 15.24 22.04
CA LYS A 153 -1.59 14.18 21.06
C LYS A 153 -1.12 14.79 19.76
N GLU A 154 -0.23 14.09 19.10
CA GLU A 154 0.34 14.50 17.82
C GLU A 154 0.29 13.35 16.82
N ILE A 155 -0.15 13.64 15.59
CA ILE A 155 -0.19 12.70 14.47
C ILE A 155 0.68 13.27 13.35
N ASP A 156 1.82 12.63 13.10
CA ASP A 156 2.77 13.01 12.06
C ASP A 156 2.41 12.42 10.70
N PHE A 157 2.54 13.22 9.65
CA PHE A 157 2.32 12.80 8.28
C PHE A 157 3.63 12.78 7.50
N SER A 158 3.94 11.64 6.90
CA SER A 158 5.19 11.43 6.15
C SER A 158 5.10 11.85 4.68
N GLY A 159 3.97 12.37 4.21
CA GLY A 159 3.72 12.76 2.83
C GLY A 159 3.49 14.27 2.68
N PHE A 160 3.88 14.84 1.53
CA PHE A 160 3.56 16.23 1.21
C PHE A 160 2.13 16.28 0.65
N GLY A 161 1.17 16.69 1.50
CA GLY A 161 -0.15 17.10 1.05
C GLY A 161 -0.21 18.62 1.01
N VAL A 162 -0.70 19.16 -0.09
CA VAL A 162 -1.01 20.59 -0.21
C VAL A 162 -2.52 20.73 -0.17
N TYR A 163 -3.04 21.33 0.89
CA TYR A 163 -4.48 21.42 1.13
C TYR A 163 -4.87 22.81 1.61
N ARG A 164 -6.06 23.23 1.21
CA ARG A 164 -6.65 24.50 1.67
C ARG A 164 -7.73 24.27 2.74
N TYR A 165 -8.47 23.19 2.64
CA TYR A 165 -9.60 22.89 3.52
C TYR A 165 -9.29 21.71 4.41
N PHE A 166 -9.51 21.90 5.71
CA PHE A 166 -9.34 20.85 6.71
C PHE A 166 -10.66 20.56 7.38
N ARG A 167 -11.00 19.28 7.53
CA ARG A 167 -12.26 18.84 8.11
C ARG A 167 -12.02 17.88 9.23
N VAL A 168 -12.79 18.04 10.30
CA VAL A 168 -12.92 17.06 11.38
C VAL A 168 -14.36 16.60 11.48
N THR A 169 -14.56 15.30 11.65
CA THR A 169 -15.86 14.71 11.99
C THR A 169 -15.76 14.09 13.37
N ILE A 170 -16.57 14.56 14.29
CA ILE A 170 -16.53 14.21 15.71
C ILE A 170 -17.84 13.49 16.04
N PRO A 171 -17.83 12.22 16.46
CA PRO A 171 -19.02 11.48 16.87
C PRO A 171 -19.71 12.17 18.04
N SER A 172 -21.04 12.01 18.13
CA SER A 172 -21.80 12.47 19.30
C SER A 172 -21.22 11.91 20.59
N LYS A 173 -21.08 12.76 21.60
CA LYS A 173 -20.43 12.45 22.90
C LYS A 173 -18.91 12.29 22.86
N ALA A 174 -18.24 12.51 21.74
CA ALA A 174 -16.80 12.62 21.71
C ALA A 174 -16.37 14.02 22.19
N ASN A 175 -15.29 14.08 22.99
CA ASN A 175 -14.88 15.29 23.68
C ASN A 175 -13.48 15.72 23.24
N LEU A 176 -13.43 16.43 22.15
CA LEU A 176 -12.25 17.06 21.60
C LEU A 176 -12.26 18.55 21.98
N SER A 177 -11.20 19.05 22.62
CA SER A 177 -11.17 20.42 23.12
C SER A 177 -10.42 21.39 22.22
N GLU A 178 -9.34 20.96 21.59
CA GLU A 178 -8.54 21.84 20.74
C GLU A 178 -7.94 21.05 19.59
N ILE A 179 -7.85 21.68 18.43
CA ILE A 179 -7.17 21.14 17.23
C ILE A 179 -6.23 22.20 16.68
N GLU A 180 -4.98 21.82 16.49
CA GLU A 180 -4.00 22.61 15.77
C GLU A 180 -3.57 21.89 14.49
N TRP A 181 -3.69 22.56 13.38
CA TRP A 181 -3.14 22.10 12.11
C TRP A 181 -1.73 22.70 11.97
N LEU A 182 -0.74 21.84 11.73
CA LEU A 182 0.64 22.26 11.63
C LEU A 182 1.19 22.01 10.24
N GLY A 183 1.98 22.98 9.76
CA GLY A 183 2.53 22.94 8.42
C GLY A 183 3.27 24.24 8.11
N THR A 184 3.31 24.57 6.84
CA THR A 184 3.85 25.84 6.33
C THR A 184 2.85 26.45 5.37
N GLU A 185 2.58 27.75 5.50
CA GLU A 185 1.76 28.47 4.52
C GLU A 185 2.38 28.31 3.15
N GLY A 186 1.58 27.84 2.20
CA GLY A 186 1.95 27.76 0.82
C GLY A 186 1.92 29.14 0.16
N LEU A 187 2.82 29.35 -0.78
CA LEU A 187 2.77 30.47 -1.71
C LEU A 187 2.00 30.03 -2.94
N ASN A 188 0.98 30.79 -3.33
CA ASN A 188 0.26 30.56 -4.56
C ASN A 188 1.11 30.95 -5.75
N ILE A 189 1.62 29.97 -6.49
CA ILE A 189 2.43 30.16 -7.69
C ILE A 189 1.79 29.45 -8.86
N GLN A 190 1.64 30.14 -9.97
CA GLN A 190 1.15 29.56 -11.23
C GLN A 190 2.16 29.76 -12.37
N LYS A 191 2.12 28.89 -13.35
CA LYS A 191 2.85 29.05 -14.58
C LYS A 191 2.26 30.22 -15.37
N ARG A 192 3.12 31.10 -15.88
CA ARG A 192 2.71 32.27 -16.65
C ARG A 192 2.63 32.00 -18.16
N ALA A 193 3.45 31.06 -18.67
CA ALA A 193 3.47 30.70 -20.08
C ALA A 193 3.99 29.27 -20.26
N ASP A 194 3.57 28.63 -21.34
CA ASP A 194 3.87 27.24 -21.70
C ASP A 194 5.12 27.07 -22.58
N GLY A 195 6.00 28.02 -22.63
CA GLY A 195 7.15 27.94 -23.51
C GLY A 195 8.44 27.75 -22.75
N LEU A 196 9.06 26.58 -22.85
CA LEU A 196 10.47 26.39 -22.54
C LEU A 196 11.27 26.65 -23.83
N SER A 197 11.53 27.89 -24.14
CA SER A 197 12.63 28.22 -25.04
C SER A 197 13.86 28.46 -24.18
N ASP A 198 14.91 27.70 -24.38
CA ASP A 198 16.20 27.86 -23.71
C ASP A 198 16.16 27.82 -22.16
N VAL A 199 15.27 26.99 -21.57
CA VAL A 199 15.23 26.79 -20.13
C VAL A 199 14.85 28.05 -19.32
N ASN A 200 14.07 28.94 -19.90
CA ASN A 200 13.46 30.05 -19.17
C ASN A 200 12.08 29.60 -18.62
N ILE A 201 11.92 29.68 -17.31
CA ILE A 201 10.68 29.36 -16.61
C ILE A 201 10.09 30.68 -16.11
N SER A 202 8.89 31.03 -16.58
CA SER A 202 8.18 32.19 -16.11
C SER A 202 7.05 31.79 -15.17
N LEU A 203 7.05 32.36 -13.97
CA LEU A 203 6.10 32.11 -12.91
C LEU A 203 5.45 33.41 -12.48
N GLU A 204 4.27 33.30 -11.89
CA GLU A 204 3.59 34.39 -11.22
C GLU A 204 3.22 33.97 -9.80
N ALA A 205 3.71 34.69 -8.81
CA ALA A 205 3.32 34.55 -7.42
C ALA A 205 2.26 35.58 -7.08
N TYR A 206 1.18 35.18 -6.49
CA TYR A 206 0.04 36.02 -6.13
C TYR A 206 -0.46 35.67 -4.72
N ASP A 207 -1.32 36.54 -4.18
CA ASP A 207 -1.89 36.38 -2.83
C ASP A 207 -0.81 36.31 -1.73
N ILE A 208 0.23 37.12 -1.90
CA ILE A 208 1.35 37.21 -0.95
C ILE A 208 0.86 37.88 0.33
N ARG A 209 0.85 37.18 1.45
CA ARG A 209 0.25 37.63 2.71
C ARG A 209 1.15 38.45 3.58
N ARG A 210 2.47 38.32 3.43
CA ARG A 210 3.48 39.04 4.19
C ARG A 210 4.74 39.28 3.37
N ASN A 211 5.54 40.28 3.75
CA ASN A 211 6.86 40.45 3.17
C ASN A 211 7.78 39.32 3.65
N PHE A 212 8.53 38.71 2.76
CA PHE A 212 9.56 37.75 3.13
C PHE A 212 10.61 37.59 2.04
N GLU A 213 11.81 37.16 2.46
CA GLU A 213 12.87 36.75 1.55
C GLU A 213 12.75 35.27 1.25
N ALA A 214 12.92 34.91 -0.02
CA ALA A 214 12.86 33.52 -0.44
C ALA A 214 14.10 33.09 -1.22
N THR A 215 14.47 31.84 -1.01
CA THR A 215 15.38 31.10 -1.91
C THR A 215 14.55 30.27 -2.87
N ILE A 216 14.80 30.44 -4.17
CA ILE A 216 14.16 29.69 -5.23
C ILE A 216 15.17 28.69 -5.79
N LEU A 217 14.87 27.43 -5.71
CA LEU A 217 15.66 26.35 -6.30
C LEU A 217 15.02 25.92 -7.62
N ALA A 218 15.74 26.05 -8.72
CA ALA A 218 15.32 25.52 -10.01
C ALA A 218 16.26 24.37 -10.40
N VAL A 219 15.72 23.17 -10.50
CA VAL A 219 16.50 21.95 -10.69
C VAL A 219 16.11 21.29 -12.00
N ALA A 220 17.09 21.05 -12.86
CA ALA A 220 16.95 20.32 -14.11
C ALA A 220 17.26 18.84 -13.92
N TYR A 221 16.41 17.97 -14.44
CA TYR A 221 16.58 16.52 -14.45
C TYR A 221 16.53 16.00 -15.87
N ASN A 222 17.33 14.98 -16.17
CA ASN A 222 17.22 14.25 -17.44
C ASN A 222 15.99 13.30 -17.43
N LYS A 223 15.69 12.69 -18.58
CA LYS A 223 14.60 11.71 -18.75
C LYS A 223 14.64 10.53 -17.77
N ASN A 224 15.79 10.23 -17.18
CA ASN A 224 15.95 9.18 -16.19
C ASN A 224 15.85 9.71 -14.74
N ASN A 225 15.37 10.94 -14.57
CA ASN A 225 15.26 11.60 -13.26
C ASN A 225 16.61 11.85 -12.55
N VAL A 226 17.70 11.90 -13.31
CA VAL A 226 19.03 12.27 -12.79
C VAL A 226 19.19 13.78 -12.90
N MET A 227 19.58 14.44 -11.81
CA MET A 227 19.80 15.88 -11.81
C MET A 227 20.93 16.26 -12.77
N LYS A 228 20.64 17.15 -13.72
CA LYS A 228 21.60 17.74 -14.66
C LYS A 228 22.24 18.98 -14.08
N LYS A 229 21.43 19.84 -13.49
CA LYS A 229 21.85 21.16 -13.02
C LYS A 229 20.87 21.73 -12.01
N MET A 230 21.36 22.67 -11.19
CA MET A 230 20.53 23.45 -10.26
C MET A 230 20.94 24.92 -10.34
N ALA A 231 19.96 25.79 -10.34
CA ALA A 231 20.14 27.23 -10.18
C ALA A 231 19.45 27.69 -8.89
N VAL A 232 20.06 28.63 -8.22
CA VAL A 232 19.56 29.17 -6.93
C VAL A 232 19.39 30.67 -7.09
N TYR A 233 18.21 31.16 -6.73
CA TYR A 233 17.88 32.57 -6.78
C TYR A 233 17.44 33.06 -5.42
N GLN A 234 17.74 34.32 -5.10
CA GLN A 234 17.20 35.03 -3.94
C GLN A 234 16.19 36.09 -4.42
N ARG A 235 15.02 36.13 -3.79
CA ARG A 235 13.96 37.06 -4.14
C ARG A 235 13.24 37.56 -2.89
N ASP A 236 12.88 38.84 -2.93
CA ASP A 236 12.00 39.45 -1.94
C ASP A 236 10.56 39.40 -2.45
N PHE A 237 9.65 38.88 -1.65
CA PHE A 237 8.23 38.89 -1.92
C PHE A 237 7.53 39.95 -1.11
N THR A 238 6.72 40.77 -1.78
CA THR A 238 6.03 41.90 -1.18
C THR A 238 4.57 41.58 -0.89
N LYS A 239 4.11 41.84 0.32
CA LYS A 239 2.72 41.64 0.72
C LYS A 239 1.75 42.32 -0.26
N ASN A 240 0.71 41.60 -0.69
CA ASN A 240 -0.34 42.05 -1.61
C ASN A 240 0.15 42.41 -3.02
N ALA A 241 1.40 42.13 -3.36
CA ALA A 241 1.91 42.28 -4.71
C ALA A 241 1.64 41.00 -5.53
N VAL A 242 1.65 41.14 -6.86
CA VAL A 242 1.79 40.04 -7.81
C VAL A 242 3.21 40.12 -8.33
N GLU A 243 4.00 39.09 -8.05
CA GLU A 243 5.42 39.05 -8.39
C GLU A 243 5.65 38.11 -9.58
N THR A 244 6.35 38.60 -10.61
CA THR A 244 6.78 37.77 -11.72
C THR A 244 8.19 37.25 -11.50
N LEU A 245 8.38 35.97 -11.70
CA LEU A 245 9.64 35.27 -11.52
C LEU A 245 10.07 34.67 -12.86
N ASP A 246 11.12 35.20 -13.44
CA ASP A 246 11.76 34.66 -14.63
C ASP A 246 13.05 33.93 -14.21
N ILE A 247 13.04 32.61 -14.32
CA ILE A 247 14.09 31.72 -13.84
C ILE A 247 14.81 31.12 -15.02
N LYS A 248 16.12 31.29 -15.10
CA LYS A 248 16.97 30.76 -16.16
C LYS A 248 17.99 29.79 -15.62
N ILE A 249 17.98 28.55 -16.10
CA ILE A 249 19.04 27.57 -15.81
C ILE A 249 20.03 27.60 -16.98
N ALA A 250 21.05 28.48 -16.88
CA ALA A 250 21.98 28.72 -17.97
C ALA A 250 22.86 27.51 -18.29
N GLY A 251 23.28 27.39 -19.55
CA GLY A 251 24.24 26.37 -20.00
C GLY A 251 23.72 24.93 -19.99
N THR A 252 22.41 24.72 -19.93
CA THR A 252 21.81 23.40 -20.04
C THR A 252 21.03 23.33 -21.34
N ALA A 253 21.48 22.52 -22.29
CA ALA A 253 20.66 22.19 -23.44
C ALA A 253 19.44 21.39 -22.98
N ALA A 254 18.27 21.83 -23.38
CA ALA A 254 17.03 21.14 -23.10
C ALA A 254 16.90 19.96 -24.06
N GLU A 255 16.75 18.76 -23.52
CA GLU A 255 16.56 17.53 -24.29
C GLU A 255 15.15 16.97 -24.05
N GLU A 256 14.65 16.24 -25.03
CA GLU A 256 13.36 15.56 -24.92
C GLU A 256 13.31 14.63 -23.70
N GLY A 257 12.27 14.80 -22.88
CA GLY A 257 12.08 14.03 -21.63
C GLY A 257 12.77 14.63 -20.41
N ASP A 258 13.50 15.72 -20.54
CA ASP A 258 14.01 16.47 -19.40
C ASP A 258 12.85 17.08 -18.60
N SER A 259 13.01 17.17 -17.30
CA SER A 259 12.07 17.86 -16.41
C SER A 259 12.77 18.90 -15.56
N TYR A 260 12.04 19.95 -15.23
CA TYR A 260 12.51 21.04 -14.38
C TYR A 260 11.57 21.20 -13.20
N ARG A 261 12.14 21.31 -12.01
CA ARG A 261 11.37 21.56 -10.79
C ARG A 261 11.80 22.86 -10.18
N VAL A 262 10.81 23.68 -9.82
CA VAL A 262 11.03 24.92 -9.09
C VAL A 262 10.42 24.78 -7.71
N ILE A 263 11.21 25.14 -6.71
CA ILE A 263 10.87 25.07 -5.29
C ILE A 263 11.16 26.45 -4.69
N VAL A 264 10.19 27.03 -4.02
CA VAL A 264 10.36 28.29 -3.31
C VAL A 264 10.42 28.02 -1.82
N MET A 265 11.46 28.52 -1.14
CA MET A 265 11.70 28.35 0.28
C MET A 265 11.73 29.72 0.97
N ASN A 266 11.09 29.84 2.13
CA ASN A 266 11.10 31.06 2.92
C ASN A 266 12.35 31.11 3.81
N ASN A 267 13.21 32.11 3.62
CA ASN A 267 14.43 32.26 4.39
C ASN A 267 14.16 32.65 5.86
N ASN A 268 13.09 33.38 6.11
CA ASN A 268 12.72 33.83 7.45
C ASN A 268 12.20 32.73 8.35
N SER A 269 11.70 31.62 7.75
CA SER A 269 11.24 30.43 8.45
C SER A 269 12.25 29.28 8.45
N GLY A 270 13.54 29.57 8.33
CA GLY A 270 14.62 28.57 8.36
C GLY A 270 14.71 27.72 7.12
N GLY A 271 14.27 28.22 5.95
CA GLY A 271 14.38 27.55 4.67
C GLY A 271 13.29 26.51 4.40
N SER A 272 12.13 26.62 5.05
CA SER A 272 10.99 25.74 4.74
C SER A 272 10.45 26.00 3.34
N ALA A 273 10.11 24.96 2.59
CA ALA A 273 9.40 25.09 1.32
C ALA A 273 8.04 25.75 1.55
N ILE A 274 7.70 26.73 0.74
CA ILE A 274 6.45 27.50 0.82
C ILE A 274 5.60 27.36 -0.46
N SER A 275 6.03 26.53 -1.39
CA SER A 275 5.20 26.12 -2.54
C SER A 275 5.35 24.63 -2.79
N ALA A 276 4.29 24.03 -3.36
CA ALA A 276 4.45 22.75 -4.01
C ALA A 276 5.50 22.87 -5.13
N PRO A 277 6.35 21.87 -5.36
CA PRO A 277 7.28 21.88 -6.47
C PRO A 277 6.53 22.03 -7.79
N LEU A 278 6.80 23.08 -8.56
CA LEU A 278 6.28 23.23 -9.90
C LEU A 278 7.16 22.41 -10.84
N GLU A 279 6.57 21.47 -11.53
CA GLU A 279 7.28 20.61 -12.49
C GLU A 279 6.97 21.03 -13.92
N TYR A 280 8.04 21.19 -14.71
CA TYR A 280 7.99 21.39 -16.16
C TYR A 280 8.66 20.21 -16.82
N ARG A 281 8.10 19.70 -17.90
CA ARG A 281 8.75 18.68 -18.74
C ARG A 281 8.97 19.21 -20.14
N ILE A 282 10.13 18.96 -20.69
CA ILE A 282 10.37 19.19 -22.11
C ILE A 282 9.70 18.07 -22.86
N ASN A 283 8.65 18.43 -23.55
CA ASN A 283 7.96 17.50 -24.41
C ASN A 283 8.74 17.40 -25.71
N GLY A 284 9.17 16.19 -26.02
CA GLY A 284 9.46 15.78 -27.35
C GLY A 284 8.26 15.91 -28.29
N ALA A 285 8.33 15.29 -29.46
CA ALA A 285 7.24 15.26 -30.44
C ALA A 285 5.89 15.10 -29.75
N ALA A 286 4.90 15.90 -30.14
CA ALA A 286 3.58 15.92 -29.51
C ALA A 286 3.11 14.51 -29.18
N ALA A 287 2.75 14.28 -27.92
CA ALA A 287 2.34 12.95 -27.48
C ALA A 287 1.26 12.44 -28.42
N LYS A 288 1.45 11.22 -28.94
CA LYS A 288 0.43 10.59 -29.79
C LYS A 288 -0.79 10.28 -28.94
N PHE A 289 -1.95 10.38 -29.57
CA PHE A 289 -3.18 9.94 -28.95
C PHE A 289 -3.10 8.45 -28.59
N SER A 290 -3.39 8.12 -27.35
CA SER A 290 -3.44 6.74 -26.85
C SER A 290 -4.35 6.64 -25.64
N VAL A 291 -4.89 5.44 -25.44
CA VAL A 291 -5.61 5.03 -24.24
C VAL A 291 -4.67 4.16 -23.40
N ALA A 292 -4.72 4.28 -22.08
CA ALA A 292 -3.84 3.52 -21.20
C ALA A 292 -3.91 2.02 -21.48
N SER A 293 -2.75 1.35 -21.43
CA SER A 293 -2.59 -0.05 -21.85
C SER A 293 -3.41 -1.07 -21.07
N VAL A 294 -3.93 -0.71 -19.89
CA VAL A 294 -4.83 -1.57 -19.11
C VAL A 294 -6.19 -1.76 -19.76
N PHE A 295 -6.60 -0.87 -20.63
CA PHE A 295 -7.88 -0.95 -21.34
C PHE A 295 -7.77 -1.75 -22.63
N GLY A 296 -8.81 -2.54 -22.92
CA GLY A 296 -8.83 -3.35 -24.12
C GLY A 296 -10.20 -3.98 -24.36
N SER A 297 -10.35 -4.61 -25.53
CA SER A 297 -11.49 -5.49 -25.77
C SER A 297 -11.49 -6.66 -24.79
N ASN A 298 -12.66 -7.17 -24.46
CA ASN A 298 -12.90 -8.23 -23.48
C ASN A 298 -12.61 -7.84 -22.03
N MET A 299 -12.32 -6.56 -21.70
CA MET A 299 -12.06 -6.18 -20.32
C MET A 299 -13.29 -6.30 -19.43
N ILE A 300 -13.06 -6.47 -18.12
CA ILE A 300 -14.07 -6.25 -17.09
C ILE A 300 -13.77 -4.90 -16.41
N ILE A 301 -14.81 -4.10 -16.25
CA ILE A 301 -14.79 -2.84 -15.48
C ILE A 301 -15.39 -3.12 -14.12
N GLN A 302 -14.79 -2.58 -13.05
CA GLN A 302 -15.28 -2.77 -11.69
C GLN A 302 -16.69 -2.19 -11.51
N ALA A 303 -17.63 -3.03 -11.04
CA ALA A 303 -18.99 -2.63 -10.70
C ALA A 303 -19.03 -1.67 -9.50
N ASP A 304 -20.04 -0.79 -9.51
CA ASP A 304 -20.40 0.10 -8.39
C ASP A 304 -19.25 1.03 -7.90
N LYS A 305 -18.28 1.28 -8.78
CA LYS A 305 -17.17 2.20 -8.55
C LYS A 305 -17.06 3.19 -9.71
N PRO A 306 -16.44 4.37 -9.50
CA PRO A 306 -16.18 5.30 -10.60
C PRO A 306 -15.37 4.66 -11.73
N ILE A 307 -15.85 4.80 -12.96
CA ILE A 307 -15.19 4.31 -14.17
C ILE A 307 -14.32 5.43 -14.71
N ILE A 308 -13.04 5.35 -14.44
CA ILE A 308 -12.04 6.32 -14.91
C ILE A 308 -11.35 5.75 -16.13
N ILE A 309 -11.39 6.47 -17.24
CA ILE A 309 -10.66 6.15 -18.48
C ILE A 309 -9.61 7.24 -18.71
N TRP A 310 -8.38 6.86 -19.00
CA TRP A 310 -7.27 7.80 -19.15
C TRP A 310 -6.29 7.40 -20.26
N GLY A 311 -5.39 8.32 -20.58
CA GLY A 311 -4.36 8.11 -21.58
C GLY A 311 -3.55 9.37 -21.88
N LYS A 312 -2.93 9.39 -23.06
CA LYS A 312 -2.17 10.53 -23.56
C LYS A 312 -2.84 11.09 -24.83
N ALA A 313 -2.74 12.39 -25.03
CA ALA A 313 -3.11 13.07 -26.26
C ALA A 313 -2.24 14.32 -26.43
N PRO A 314 -2.15 14.90 -27.63
CA PRO A 314 -1.50 16.20 -27.79
C PRO A 314 -2.10 17.23 -26.84
N LYS A 315 -1.26 18.09 -26.29
CA LYS A 315 -1.69 19.12 -25.33
C LYS A 315 -2.88 19.92 -25.80
N MET A 316 -3.77 20.25 -24.85
CA MET A 316 -4.96 21.06 -25.10
C MET A 316 -5.96 20.48 -26.13
N ARG A 317 -5.79 19.20 -26.51
CA ARG A 317 -6.74 18.52 -27.38
C ARG A 317 -7.88 17.91 -26.60
N GLU A 318 -9.08 18.05 -27.15
CA GLU A 318 -10.27 17.44 -26.58
C GLU A 318 -10.30 15.94 -26.88
N VAL A 319 -10.51 15.15 -25.84
CA VAL A 319 -10.73 13.70 -25.92
C VAL A 319 -12.17 13.40 -25.52
N LYS A 320 -12.87 12.65 -26.38
CA LYS A 320 -14.25 12.22 -26.17
C LYS A 320 -14.30 10.74 -25.86
N VAL A 321 -15.00 10.39 -24.79
CA VAL A 321 -15.11 9.00 -24.32
C VAL A 321 -16.57 8.60 -24.14
N GLN A 322 -16.96 7.46 -24.70
CA GLN A 322 -18.32 6.95 -24.65
C GLN A 322 -18.35 5.44 -24.45
N LEU A 323 -19.25 4.97 -23.58
CA LEU A 323 -19.64 3.57 -23.47
C LEU A 323 -21.03 3.38 -24.08
N THR A 324 -21.15 2.48 -25.05
CA THR A 324 -22.42 2.14 -25.70
C THR A 324 -22.77 0.68 -25.53
N SER A 325 -24.03 0.39 -25.33
CA SER A 325 -24.57 -0.98 -25.21
C SER A 325 -25.99 -1.04 -25.78
N LYS A 326 -26.46 -2.23 -26.14
CA LYS A 326 -27.87 -2.47 -26.47
C LYS A 326 -28.80 -2.24 -25.29
N LEU A 327 -28.28 -2.32 -24.05
CA LEU A 327 -29.03 -2.12 -22.82
C LEU A 327 -29.14 -0.65 -22.40
N GLY A 328 -28.40 0.24 -23.05
CA GLY A 328 -28.34 1.66 -22.77
C GLY A 328 -26.95 2.25 -23.02
N ASN A 329 -26.88 3.54 -23.24
CA ASN A 329 -25.64 4.23 -23.44
C ASN A 329 -25.27 5.08 -22.22
N VAL A 330 -24.00 5.06 -21.83
CA VAL A 330 -23.45 6.08 -20.93
C VAL A 330 -23.24 7.34 -21.79
N PRO A 331 -23.73 8.52 -21.35
CA PRO A 331 -23.50 9.75 -22.09
C PRO A 331 -22.02 9.98 -22.41
N GLU A 332 -21.74 10.50 -23.60
CA GLU A 332 -20.38 10.89 -23.97
C GLU A 332 -19.86 11.94 -22.98
N ARG A 333 -18.64 11.77 -22.55
CA ARG A 333 -17.90 12.69 -21.69
C ARG A 333 -16.66 13.18 -22.39
N THR A 334 -16.22 14.37 -22.05
CA THR A 334 -15.04 15.01 -22.65
C THR A 334 -14.02 15.38 -21.57
N ALA A 335 -12.75 15.37 -21.94
CA ALA A 335 -11.66 15.97 -21.20
C ALA A 335 -10.70 16.65 -22.17
N THR A 336 -10.04 17.70 -21.71
CA THR A 336 -8.92 18.32 -22.45
C THR A 336 -7.62 17.75 -21.91
N ALA A 337 -6.72 17.32 -22.81
CA ALA A 337 -5.39 16.88 -22.40
C ALA A 337 -4.62 18.03 -21.74
N ASP A 338 -4.01 17.73 -20.59
CA ASP A 338 -3.28 18.69 -19.78
C ASP A 338 -1.90 19.06 -20.39
N GLU A 339 -1.17 19.92 -19.71
CA GLU A 339 0.18 20.36 -20.10
C GLU A 339 1.20 19.20 -20.19
N ASN A 340 0.95 18.08 -19.52
CA ASN A 340 1.75 16.86 -19.57
C ASN A 340 1.19 15.86 -20.58
N SER A 341 0.25 16.30 -21.43
CA SER A 341 -0.43 15.46 -22.40
C SER A 341 -1.26 14.34 -21.80
N ASN A 342 -1.65 14.42 -20.53
CA ASN A 342 -2.54 13.46 -19.90
C ASN A 342 -4.00 13.89 -20.11
N TRP A 343 -4.86 12.91 -20.28
CA TRP A 343 -6.30 13.11 -20.21
C TRP A 343 -6.93 12.03 -19.33
N GLU A 344 -8.02 12.39 -18.67
CA GLU A 344 -8.79 11.49 -17.82
C GLU A 344 -10.28 11.85 -17.90
N VAL A 345 -11.13 10.85 -18.02
CA VAL A 345 -12.59 10.98 -18.05
C VAL A 345 -13.23 10.07 -17.05
N ASN A 346 -14.11 10.61 -16.23
CA ASN A 346 -14.98 9.84 -15.33
C ASN A 346 -16.34 9.62 -16.00
N LEU A 347 -16.67 8.37 -16.30
CA LEU A 347 -17.94 7.96 -16.92
C LEU A 347 -19.07 7.71 -15.91
N GLY A 348 -18.82 7.92 -14.61
CA GLY A 348 -19.77 7.58 -13.54
C GLY A 348 -19.63 6.14 -13.09
N THR A 349 -20.70 5.57 -12.53
CA THR A 349 -20.75 4.20 -12.00
C THR A 349 -21.75 3.37 -12.80
N LEU A 350 -21.46 2.08 -12.94
CA LEU A 350 -22.37 1.10 -13.53
C LEU A 350 -22.52 -0.09 -12.59
N SER A 351 -23.70 -0.64 -12.53
CA SER A 351 -23.94 -1.95 -11.92
C SER A 351 -23.49 -3.06 -12.85
N GLU A 352 -23.41 -4.28 -12.34
CA GLU A 352 -23.02 -5.47 -13.11
C GLU A 352 -23.84 -5.65 -14.38
N GLY A 353 -23.22 -6.18 -15.40
CA GLY A 353 -23.84 -6.44 -16.70
C GLY A 353 -22.93 -6.11 -17.85
N GLY A 354 -23.40 -6.28 -19.08
CA GLY A 354 -22.43 -6.13 -20.11
C GLY A 354 -22.87 -6.03 -21.56
N ASP A 355 -21.87 -6.22 -22.41
CA ASP A 355 -21.79 -6.00 -23.84
C ASP A 355 -21.66 -4.50 -24.21
N TYR A 356 -20.74 -3.83 -23.51
CA TYR A 356 -20.39 -2.45 -23.86
C TYR A 356 -19.28 -2.38 -24.91
N THR A 357 -19.34 -1.31 -25.69
CA THR A 357 -18.23 -0.85 -26.54
C THR A 357 -17.74 0.50 -26.01
N LEU A 358 -16.47 0.57 -25.63
CA LEU A 358 -15.80 1.82 -25.32
C LEU A 358 -15.25 2.43 -26.60
N THR A 359 -15.62 3.68 -26.85
CA THR A 359 -15.11 4.46 -27.99
C THR A 359 -14.42 5.71 -27.44
N VAL A 360 -13.15 5.90 -27.81
CA VAL A 360 -12.37 7.10 -27.45
C VAL A 360 -11.93 7.79 -28.72
N ARG A 361 -12.12 9.12 -28.80
CA ARG A 361 -11.83 9.93 -29.99
C ARG A 361 -10.99 11.14 -29.63
N CYS A 362 -10.03 11.47 -30.49
CA CYS A 362 -9.23 12.69 -30.42
C CYS A 362 -8.78 13.06 -31.85
N ASP A 363 -9.03 14.31 -32.31
CA ASP A 363 -8.55 14.85 -33.57
C ASP A 363 -8.79 13.94 -34.82
N GLY A 364 -9.93 13.24 -34.85
CA GLY A 364 -10.26 12.30 -35.93
C GLY A 364 -9.74 10.89 -35.76
N GLU A 365 -8.81 10.65 -34.83
CA GLU A 365 -8.40 9.32 -34.43
C GLU A 365 -9.47 8.66 -33.54
N VAL A 366 -9.67 7.34 -33.69
CA VAL A 366 -10.68 6.59 -32.96
C VAL A 366 -10.11 5.28 -32.47
N VAL A 367 -10.18 5.07 -31.14
CA VAL A 367 -9.90 3.79 -30.50
C VAL A 367 -11.22 3.15 -30.07
N LYS A 368 -11.42 1.87 -30.38
CA LYS A 368 -12.62 1.10 -29.98
C LYS A 368 -12.24 -0.19 -29.31
N TYR A 369 -12.80 -0.42 -28.12
CA TYR A 369 -12.74 -1.69 -27.42
C TYR A 369 -14.14 -2.28 -27.28
N LYS A 370 -14.29 -3.54 -27.66
CA LYS A 370 -15.58 -4.26 -27.71
C LYS A 370 -15.65 -5.35 -26.64
N ASN A 371 -16.86 -5.88 -26.45
CA ASN A 371 -17.12 -6.99 -25.56
C ASN A 371 -16.68 -6.68 -24.11
N ILE A 372 -17.03 -5.48 -23.65
CA ILE A 372 -16.72 -5.02 -22.27
C ILE A 372 -17.89 -5.40 -21.39
N THR A 373 -17.63 -5.92 -20.22
CA THR A 373 -18.65 -6.18 -19.21
C THR A 373 -18.30 -5.53 -17.88
N VAL A 374 -19.29 -5.31 -17.03
CA VAL A 374 -19.14 -4.76 -15.69
C VAL A 374 -19.27 -5.89 -14.68
N GLY A 375 -18.32 -6.00 -13.77
CA GLY A 375 -18.25 -7.07 -12.77
C GLY A 375 -17.20 -6.76 -11.72
N ASP A 376 -16.64 -7.77 -11.08
CA ASP A 376 -15.64 -7.59 -10.04
C ASP A 376 -14.22 -7.83 -10.58
N VAL A 377 -13.30 -6.89 -10.34
CA VAL A 377 -11.91 -6.94 -10.81
C VAL A 377 -10.98 -7.19 -9.64
N TRP A 378 -10.17 -8.25 -9.72
CA TRP A 378 -9.22 -8.63 -8.70
C TRP A 378 -7.79 -8.61 -9.22
N ILE A 379 -6.86 -8.11 -8.42
CA ILE A 379 -5.42 -8.19 -8.70
C ILE A 379 -4.83 -9.42 -8.02
N CYS A 380 -4.09 -10.22 -8.78
CA CYS A 380 -3.24 -11.30 -8.31
C CYS A 380 -1.79 -10.83 -8.36
N THR A 381 -1.12 -10.77 -7.20
CA THR A 381 0.24 -10.25 -7.08
C THR A 381 1.11 -11.12 -6.19
N GLY A 382 2.40 -10.94 -6.24
CA GLY A 382 3.38 -11.73 -5.51
C GLY A 382 4.47 -12.29 -6.42
N GLN A 383 4.88 -13.53 -6.16
CA GLN A 383 5.96 -14.15 -6.91
C GLN A 383 5.55 -15.45 -7.62
N SER A 384 6.51 -16.32 -7.92
CA SER A 384 6.31 -17.52 -8.76
C SER A 384 5.15 -18.42 -8.36
N ASN A 385 4.83 -18.53 -7.06
CA ASN A 385 3.70 -19.31 -6.59
C ASN A 385 2.34 -18.70 -6.97
N MET A 386 2.24 -17.37 -7.09
CA MET A 386 1.08 -16.70 -7.66
C MET A 386 1.10 -16.75 -9.19
N ASP A 387 2.26 -16.60 -9.81
CA ASP A 387 2.44 -16.64 -11.27
C ASP A 387 2.43 -18.06 -11.86
N TYR A 388 2.27 -19.10 -11.03
CA TYR A 388 2.27 -20.49 -11.44
C TYR A 388 1.16 -20.80 -12.44
N TYR A 389 1.54 -21.22 -13.65
CA TYR A 389 0.60 -21.41 -14.76
C TYR A 389 -0.24 -22.70 -14.65
N MET A 390 -1.45 -22.64 -15.17
CA MET A 390 -2.34 -23.79 -15.24
C MET A 390 -1.69 -25.00 -15.93
N MET A 391 -0.90 -24.77 -16.96
CA MET A 391 -0.22 -25.84 -17.71
C MET A 391 0.92 -26.53 -16.94
N ASN A 392 1.44 -25.92 -15.88
CA ASN A 392 2.60 -26.41 -15.15
C ASN A 392 2.24 -27.46 -14.09
N GLY A 393 1.00 -27.55 -13.68
CA GLY A 393 0.55 -28.52 -12.68
C GLY A 393 -0.21 -29.70 -13.30
N ASP A 394 -0.01 -30.91 -12.77
CA ASP A 394 -0.64 -32.10 -13.33
C ASP A 394 -2.17 -32.05 -13.30
N ASP A 395 -2.76 -31.68 -12.17
CA ASP A 395 -4.21 -31.60 -12.04
C ASP A 395 -4.79 -30.40 -12.78
N THR A 396 -4.09 -29.26 -12.76
CA THR A 396 -4.49 -28.07 -13.51
C THR A 396 -4.36 -28.31 -15.02
N ALA A 397 -3.30 -28.98 -15.47
CA ALA A 397 -3.13 -29.39 -16.87
C ALA A 397 -4.16 -30.42 -17.34
N LYS A 398 -4.65 -31.29 -16.44
CA LYS A 398 -5.74 -32.23 -16.76
C LYS A 398 -7.05 -31.47 -17.04
N GLU A 399 -7.34 -30.42 -16.33
CA GLU A 399 -8.52 -29.58 -16.55
C GLU A 399 -8.49 -28.93 -17.96
N LEU A 400 -7.29 -28.51 -18.43
CA LEU A 400 -7.10 -27.97 -19.78
C LEU A 400 -7.41 -28.99 -20.92
N LYS A 401 -7.32 -30.30 -20.65
CA LYS A 401 -7.64 -31.35 -21.63
C LYS A 401 -9.13 -31.45 -21.95
N ASN A 402 -9.97 -30.79 -21.16
CA ASN A 402 -11.40 -30.71 -21.43
C ASN A 402 -11.80 -29.23 -21.65
N PRO A 403 -11.66 -28.70 -22.88
CA PRO A 403 -11.85 -27.27 -23.17
C PRO A 403 -13.22 -26.71 -22.76
N GLU A 404 -14.26 -27.53 -22.82
CA GLU A 404 -15.62 -27.10 -22.50
C GLU A 404 -15.82 -26.85 -21.00
N THR A 405 -15.05 -27.51 -20.13
CA THR A 405 -15.15 -27.30 -18.67
C THR A 405 -14.48 -26.02 -18.18
N VAL A 406 -13.58 -25.45 -18.98
CA VAL A 406 -12.84 -24.26 -18.67
C VAL A 406 -13.37 -23.02 -19.38
N LYS A 407 -14.18 -23.21 -20.41
CA LYS A 407 -14.76 -22.12 -21.19
C LYS A 407 -15.79 -21.35 -20.37
N ASN A 408 -15.47 -20.09 -20.05
CA ASN A 408 -16.36 -19.23 -19.30
C ASN A 408 -16.16 -17.74 -19.68
N LYS A 409 -17.12 -17.20 -20.46
CA LYS A 409 -17.09 -15.80 -20.90
C LYS A 409 -17.23 -14.77 -19.74
N ASN A 410 -17.71 -15.21 -18.59
CA ASN A 410 -17.86 -14.37 -17.41
C ASN A 410 -16.59 -14.34 -16.54
N ILE A 411 -15.57 -15.13 -16.88
CA ILE A 411 -14.23 -15.02 -16.32
C ILE A 411 -13.33 -14.47 -17.41
N ARG A 412 -12.61 -13.39 -17.10
CA ARG A 412 -11.68 -12.79 -18.05
C ARG A 412 -10.37 -12.50 -17.38
N VAL A 413 -9.29 -12.70 -18.11
CA VAL A 413 -7.94 -12.61 -17.57
C VAL A 413 -7.11 -11.60 -18.33
N MET A 414 -6.36 -10.81 -17.58
CA MET A 414 -5.23 -10.02 -18.07
C MET A 414 -3.98 -10.58 -17.40
N ASN A 415 -3.07 -11.10 -18.19
CA ASN A 415 -1.85 -11.71 -17.70
C ASN A 415 -0.64 -10.99 -18.29
N LEU A 416 0.26 -10.53 -17.41
CA LEU A 416 1.51 -9.87 -17.80
C LEU A 416 2.63 -10.90 -18.09
N TRP A 417 2.27 -11.98 -18.72
CA TRP A 417 3.19 -13.04 -19.06
C TRP A 417 4.34 -12.57 -19.95
N ASN A 418 5.53 -13.10 -19.71
CA ASN A 418 6.75 -12.85 -20.50
C ASN A 418 7.29 -11.40 -20.51
N MET A 419 6.87 -10.58 -19.56
CA MET A 419 7.29 -9.18 -19.48
C MET A 419 8.62 -8.96 -18.76
N GLY A 420 9.36 -10.05 -18.48
CA GLY A 420 10.61 -10.05 -17.73
C GLY A 420 10.42 -9.74 -16.23
N THR A 421 11.48 -9.99 -15.47
CA THR A 421 11.54 -9.71 -14.01
C THR A 421 11.93 -8.27 -13.70
N GLY A 422 12.18 -7.46 -14.73
CA GLY A 422 12.64 -6.08 -14.58
C GLY A 422 11.54 -5.14 -14.08
N GLY A 423 11.92 -4.30 -13.12
CA GLY A 423 11.12 -3.20 -12.64
C GLY A 423 11.43 -1.88 -13.35
N ALA A 424 10.87 -0.79 -12.90
CA ALA A 424 11.14 0.56 -13.36
C ALA A 424 11.75 1.42 -12.24
N ALA A 425 12.80 2.17 -12.56
CA ALA A 425 13.48 3.05 -11.59
C ALA A 425 12.56 4.19 -11.08
N SER A 426 11.51 4.52 -11.83
CA SER A 426 10.51 5.54 -11.47
C SER A 426 9.12 5.08 -11.91
N PRO A 427 8.04 5.61 -11.30
CA PRO A 427 6.67 5.29 -11.67
C PRO A 427 6.40 5.52 -13.17
N VAL A 428 5.74 4.54 -13.80
CA VAL A 428 5.30 4.62 -15.19
C VAL A 428 3.78 4.66 -15.28
N ASP A 429 3.24 5.26 -16.34
CA ASP A 429 1.80 5.44 -16.51
C ASP A 429 1.10 4.23 -17.15
N ASN A 430 1.85 3.37 -17.82
CA ASN A 430 1.32 2.23 -18.56
C ASN A 430 1.96 0.92 -18.12
N LEU A 431 1.15 -0.12 -18.08
CA LEU A 431 1.67 -1.48 -17.97
C LEU A 431 2.52 -1.82 -19.18
N PRO A 432 3.62 -2.56 -19.00
CA PRO A 432 4.49 -2.97 -20.10
C PRO A 432 3.86 -4.13 -20.92
N LEU A 433 2.67 -3.91 -21.48
CA LEU A 433 1.91 -4.93 -22.21
C LEU A 433 2.33 -5.00 -23.68
N SER A 434 2.41 -6.21 -24.21
CA SER A 434 2.48 -6.50 -25.63
C SER A 434 1.21 -7.26 -26.08
N GLY A 435 0.45 -6.69 -27.01
CA GLY A 435 -0.74 -7.33 -27.57
C GLY A 435 -2.05 -7.05 -26.83
N VAL A 436 -3.01 -7.98 -26.90
CA VAL A 436 -4.35 -7.83 -26.32
C VAL A 436 -4.29 -8.04 -24.81
N PRO A 437 -4.63 -7.04 -23.99
CA PRO A 437 -4.45 -7.13 -22.55
C PRO A 437 -5.45 -8.13 -21.91
N TRP A 438 -6.71 -8.16 -22.37
CA TRP A 438 -7.78 -8.95 -21.79
C TRP A 438 -8.25 -10.06 -22.71
N ARG A 439 -8.48 -11.23 -22.17
CA ARG A 439 -9.01 -12.39 -22.89
C ARG A 439 -10.13 -13.05 -22.09
N GLU A 440 -11.11 -13.61 -22.81
CA GLU A 440 -12.09 -14.51 -22.21
C GLU A 440 -11.44 -15.83 -21.81
N CYS A 441 -12.01 -16.48 -20.80
CA CYS A 441 -11.51 -17.74 -20.30
C CYS A 441 -11.83 -18.87 -21.26
N ASP A 442 -10.81 -19.45 -21.86
CA ASP A 442 -10.81 -20.69 -22.62
C ASP A 442 -9.51 -21.47 -22.33
N ALA A 443 -9.38 -22.68 -22.89
CA ALA A 443 -8.25 -23.55 -22.62
C ALA A 443 -6.89 -22.92 -23.00
N ASP A 444 -6.83 -22.21 -24.13
CA ASP A 444 -5.60 -21.58 -24.62
C ASP A 444 -5.22 -20.36 -23.75
N THR A 445 -6.20 -19.58 -23.37
CA THR A 445 -6.01 -18.38 -22.54
C THR A 445 -5.54 -18.74 -21.13
N ILE A 446 -6.22 -19.69 -20.47
CA ILE A 446 -5.90 -20.00 -19.08
C ILE A 446 -4.66 -20.89 -18.93
N ALA A 447 -4.19 -21.55 -19.98
CA ALA A 447 -2.96 -22.35 -19.92
C ALA A 447 -1.78 -21.54 -19.35
N TYR A 448 -1.70 -20.27 -19.70
CA TYR A 448 -0.67 -19.32 -19.26
C TYR A 448 -1.15 -18.35 -18.19
N CYS A 449 -2.29 -18.60 -17.57
CA CYS A 449 -2.81 -17.79 -16.48
C CYS A 449 -2.33 -18.33 -15.12
N SER A 450 -2.31 -17.46 -14.12
CA SER A 450 -2.16 -17.88 -12.73
C SER A 450 -3.20 -18.94 -12.37
N ALA A 451 -2.75 -20.13 -12.01
CA ALA A 451 -3.65 -21.20 -11.57
C ALA A 451 -4.42 -20.79 -10.30
N VAL A 452 -3.74 -20.14 -9.36
CA VAL A 452 -4.38 -19.59 -8.14
C VAL A 452 -5.46 -18.59 -8.51
N GLY A 453 -5.13 -17.61 -9.39
CA GLY A 453 -6.08 -16.60 -9.85
C GLY A 453 -7.27 -17.18 -10.60
N TYR A 454 -7.05 -18.17 -11.45
CA TYR A 454 -8.12 -18.85 -12.18
C TYR A 454 -9.11 -19.58 -11.25
N TYR A 455 -8.61 -20.41 -10.32
CA TYR A 455 -9.49 -21.13 -9.40
C TYR A 455 -10.21 -20.18 -8.43
N PHE A 456 -9.53 -19.13 -7.99
CA PHE A 456 -10.16 -18.07 -7.23
C PHE A 456 -11.33 -17.44 -8.00
N ALA A 457 -11.11 -17.04 -9.26
CA ALA A 457 -12.16 -16.44 -10.09
C ALA A 457 -13.31 -17.38 -10.38
N LYS A 458 -12.98 -18.66 -10.67
CA LYS A 458 -13.97 -19.71 -10.94
C LYS A 458 -14.93 -19.90 -9.76
N ASP A 459 -14.38 -19.94 -8.55
CA ASP A 459 -15.15 -20.15 -7.32
C ASP A 459 -15.98 -18.91 -6.94
N ILE A 460 -15.45 -17.71 -7.13
CA ILE A 460 -16.19 -16.47 -6.94
C ILE A 460 -17.31 -16.30 -7.97
N GLN A 461 -17.02 -16.57 -9.25
CA GLN A 461 -18.02 -16.47 -10.32
C GLN A 461 -19.18 -17.46 -10.09
N ALA A 462 -18.86 -18.69 -9.72
CA ALA A 462 -19.87 -19.70 -9.41
C ALA A 462 -20.74 -19.32 -8.20
N ALA A 463 -20.17 -18.64 -7.20
CA ALA A 463 -20.90 -18.23 -5.99
C ALA A 463 -21.73 -16.96 -6.15
N SER A 464 -21.30 -16.03 -7.01
CA SER A 464 -21.91 -14.71 -7.15
C SER A 464 -22.72 -14.51 -8.42
N ASP A 465 -22.51 -15.37 -9.41
CA ASP A 465 -22.99 -15.26 -10.81
C ASP A 465 -22.54 -13.96 -11.52
N LYS A 466 -21.61 -13.23 -10.92
CA LYS A 466 -21.06 -11.97 -11.46
C LYS A 466 -19.89 -12.24 -12.42
N PRO A 467 -19.68 -11.38 -13.43
CA PRO A 467 -18.43 -11.41 -14.18
C PRO A 467 -17.24 -11.11 -13.29
N VAL A 468 -16.14 -11.87 -13.45
CA VAL A 468 -14.92 -11.74 -12.65
C VAL A 468 -13.71 -11.55 -13.55
N GLY A 469 -13.01 -10.43 -13.33
CA GLY A 469 -11.75 -10.08 -14.00
C GLY A 469 -10.55 -10.35 -13.12
N ILE A 470 -9.55 -11.03 -13.66
CA ILE A 470 -8.26 -11.27 -12.99
C ILE A 470 -7.17 -10.48 -13.72
N ILE A 471 -6.45 -9.68 -12.96
CA ILE A 471 -5.23 -8.99 -13.40
C ILE A 471 -4.05 -9.67 -12.69
N ASN A 472 -3.33 -10.56 -13.39
CA ASN A 472 -2.13 -11.19 -12.84
C ASN A 472 -0.90 -10.32 -13.17
N ILE A 473 -0.30 -9.77 -12.12
CA ILE A 473 0.92 -8.95 -12.19
C ILE A 473 2.09 -9.56 -11.43
N ALA A 474 1.96 -10.78 -10.95
CA ALA A 474 3.00 -11.48 -10.18
C ALA A 474 4.30 -11.62 -10.98
N VAL A 475 5.43 -11.63 -10.28
CA VAL A 475 6.78 -11.77 -10.86
C VAL A 475 7.58 -12.75 -10.01
N GLY A 476 8.04 -13.84 -10.63
CA GLY A 476 8.82 -14.88 -9.94
C GLY A 476 10.09 -14.33 -9.30
N ASP A 477 10.48 -14.93 -8.15
CA ASP A 477 11.73 -14.67 -7.45
C ASP A 477 11.92 -13.19 -7.05
N THR A 478 10.90 -12.60 -6.42
CA THR A 478 10.89 -11.19 -6.04
C THR A 478 10.61 -10.98 -4.56
N GLU A 479 11.42 -10.13 -3.94
CA GLU A 479 11.31 -9.72 -2.54
C GLU A 479 10.18 -8.70 -2.34
N ILE A 480 9.62 -8.65 -1.15
CA ILE A 480 8.52 -7.74 -0.81
C ILE A 480 8.89 -6.26 -1.01
N ASN A 481 10.15 -5.90 -0.79
CA ASN A 481 10.66 -4.53 -0.94
C ASN A 481 10.45 -3.95 -2.34
N ARG A 482 10.44 -4.79 -3.39
CA ARG A 482 10.21 -4.40 -4.78
C ARG A 482 8.76 -3.98 -5.06
N TRP A 483 7.82 -4.46 -4.25
CA TRP A 483 6.37 -4.22 -4.39
C TRP A 483 5.88 -3.00 -3.61
N ILE A 484 6.74 -2.36 -2.82
CA ILE A 484 6.39 -1.23 -1.96
C ILE A 484 7.04 0.03 -2.52
N SER A 485 6.29 1.12 -2.67
CA SER A 485 6.84 2.40 -3.14
C SER A 485 8.08 2.80 -2.33
N LYS A 486 9.16 3.16 -3.03
CA LYS A 486 10.42 3.56 -2.40
C LYS A 486 10.22 4.67 -1.38
N GLY A 487 10.81 4.52 -0.21
CA GLY A 487 10.70 5.47 0.90
C GLY A 487 9.51 5.22 1.82
N THR A 488 8.61 4.28 1.52
CA THR A 488 7.54 3.89 2.45
C THR A 488 8.12 3.35 3.75
N LYS A 489 7.65 3.87 4.87
CA LYS A 489 8.05 3.43 6.22
C LYS A 489 6.90 2.72 6.91
N SER A 490 7.19 1.64 7.60
CA SER A 490 6.24 0.90 8.43
C SER A 490 7.01 0.20 9.55
N GLY A 491 6.77 0.55 10.79
CA GLY A 491 7.51 0.00 11.94
C GLY A 491 9.03 0.14 11.74
N THR A 492 9.73 -0.99 11.77
CA THR A 492 11.18 -1.05 11.56
C THR A 492 11.61 -1.10 10.08
N PHE A 493 10.65 -1.30 9.17
CA PHE A 493 10.92 -1.44 7.75
C PHE A 493 10.90 -0.08 7.03
N THR A 494 11.81 0.08 6.07
CA THR A 494 11.79 1.18 5.10
C THR A 494 12.06 0.61 3.71
N SER A 495 11.14 0.85 2.77
CA SER A 495 11.33 0.43 1.39
C SER A 495 12.48 1.19 0.72
N THR A 496 13.43 0.47 0.16
CA THR A 496 14.62 1.01 -0.50
C THR A 496 14.58 0.87 -2.01
N ASP A 497 13.68 0.05 -2.55
CA ASP A 497 13.59 -0.26 -3.98
C ASP A 497 12.25 0.24 -4.59
N GLY A 498 11.25 -0.59 -4.75
CA GLY A 498 9.95 -0.24 -5.30
C GLY A 498 9.86 -0.27 -6.83
N ASP A 499 10.78 -0.95 -7.48
CA ASP A 499 10.83 -1.02 -8.95
C ASP A 499 9.61 -1.72 -9.56
N LEU A 500 9.09 -2.77 -8.93
CA LEU A 500 7.86 -3.46 -9.35
C LEU A 500 6.59 -2.67 -8.96
N TYR A 501 6.62 -1.95 -7.85
CA TYR A 501 5.57 -0.98 -7.56
C TYR A 501 5.44 0.03 -8.71
N ASN A 502 6.56 0.55 -9.19
CA ASN A 502 6.59 1.58 -10.23
C ASN A 502 6.00 1.12 -11.57
N ASN A 503 6.22 -0.12 -11.99
CA ASN A 503 5.78 -0.59 -13.30
C ASN A 503 4.61 -1.58 -13.29
N ARG A 504 4.15 -2.04 -12.12
CA ARG A 504 3.05 -3.00 -11.98
C ARG A 504 1.86 -2.43 -11.21
N ILE A 505 2.13 -1.72 -10.11
CA ILE A 505 1.08 -1.17 -9.23
C ILE A 505 0.69 0.25 -9.68
N ASN A 506 1.68 1.12 -9.88
CA ASN A 506 1.42 2.51 -10.26
C ASN A 506 0.53 2.66 -11.52
N PRO A 507 0.74 1.90 -12.61
CA PRO A 507 -0.12 1.98 -13.79
C PRO A 507 -1.58 1.59 -13.53
N LEU A 508 -1.84 0.80 -12.49
CA LEU A 508 -3.18 0.35 -12.09
C LEU A 508 -3.86 1.28 -11.08
N SER A 509 -3.13 2.22 -10.50
CA SER A 509 -3.60 3.02 -9.36
C SER A 509 -4.90 3.80 -9.61
N ARG A 510 -5.22 4.11 -10.85
CA ARG A 510 -6.47 4.78 -11.25
C ARG A 510 -7.59 3.81 -11.61
N LEU A 511 -7.28 2.52 -11.79
CA LEU A 511 -8.29 1.52 -12.11
C LEU A 511 -9.04 1.13 -10.84
N ALA A 512 -10.36 1.18 -10.88
CA ALA A 512 -11.16 0.65 -9.79
C ALA A 512 -11.06 -0.88 -9.73
N ILE A 513 -10.90 -1.43 -8.54
CA ILE A 513 -10.81 -2.87 -8.29
C ILE A 513 -11.68 -3.29 -7.10
N LYS A 514 -11.96 -4.59 -7.02
CA LYS A 514 -12.66 -5.21 -5.89
C LYS A 514 -11.72 -5.51 -4.74
N GLY A 515 -10.54 -6.07 -5.04
CA GLY A 515 -9.57 -6.47 -4.02
C GLY A 515 -8.31 -7.08 -4.60
N ILE A 516 -7.45 -7.57 -3.70
CA ILE A 516 -6.12 -8.10 -4.02
C ILE A 516 -5.91 -9.45 -3.31
N ILE A 517 -5.32 -10.41 -4.01
CA ILE A 517 -4.77 -11.63 -3.43
C ILE A 517 -3.26 -11.67 -3.65
N LEU A 518 -2.51 -12.02 -2.61
CA LEU A 518 -1.05 -12.00 -2.58
C LEU A 518 -0.49 -13.36 -2.19
N TYR A 519 0.46 -13.88 -2.97
CA TYR A 519 1.27 -15.03 -2.59
C TYR A 519 2.75 -14.68 -2.78
N GLN A 520 3.44 -14.37 -1.67
CA GLN A 520 4.79 -13.84 -1.66
C GLN A 520 5.47 -14.16 -0.32
N GLY A 521 6.80 -14.24 -0.29
CA GLY A 521 7.62 -14.38 0.91
C GLY A 521 8.85 -15.26 0.74
N GLU A 522 8.83 -16.20 -0.18
CA GLU A 522 9.89 -17.19 -0.38
C GLU A 522 11.25 -16.52 -0.68
N ALA A 523 11.26 -15.53 -1.56
CA ALA A 523 12.48 -14.80 -1.90
C ALA A 523 13.05 -14.01 -0.73
N ASP A 524 12.20 -13.53 0.19
CA ASP A 524 12.65 -12.75 1.35
C ASP A 524 13.43 -13.61 2.35
N GLN A 525 13.15 -14.90 2.45
CA GLN A 525 13.89 -15.79 3.33
C GLN A 525 15.36 -15.92 2.94
N TYR A 526 15.65 -16.15 1.67
CA TYR A 526 17.02 -16.46 1.23
C TYR A 526 17.77 -15.28 0.61
N ARG A 527 17.09 -14.18 0.26
CA ARG A 527 17.75 -12.99 -0.30
C ARG A 527 17.96 -11.88 0.71
N THR A 528 16.98 -11.63 1.57
CA THR A 528 16.98 -10.48 2.49
C THR A 528 17.13 -10.89 3.95
N HIS A 529 16.88 -12.15 4.28
CA HIS A 529 16.91 -12.69 5.65
C HIS A 529 16.14 -11.81 6.65
N LEU A 530 14.94 -11.37 6.25
CA LEU A 530 14.12 -10.52 7.10
C LEU A 530 13.67 -11.28 8.35
N THR A 531 13.67 -10.58 9.48
CA THR A 531 13.05 -11.07 10.70
C THR A 531 11.54 -11.13 10.55
N SER A 532 10.84 -11.90 11.40
CA SER A 532 9.35 -11.92 11.38
C SER A 532 8.78 -10.53 11.62
N ALA A 533 9.36 -9.78 12.57
CA ALA A 533 8.95 -8.42 12.88
C ALA A 533 9.13 -7.46 11.70
N THR A 534 10.28 -7.51 11.02
CA THR A 534 10.57 -6.64 9.88
C THR A 534 9.73 -7.02 8.65
N TYR A 535 9.52 -8.33 8.41
CA TYR A 535 8.66 -8.79 7.32
C TYR A 535 7.20 -8.38 7.56
N SER A 536 6.68 -8.54 8.79
CA SER A 536 5.31 -8.11 9.12
C SER A 536 5.13 -6.59 9.03
N ASP A 537 6.16 -5.81 9.37
CA ASP A 537 6.17 -4.36 9.16
C ASP A 537 6.13 -4.02 7.67
N ALA A 538 6.91 -4.72 6.83
CA ALA A 538 6.90 -4.55 5.37
C ALA A 538 5.53 -4.89 4.77
N MET A 539 4.95 -6.04 5.15
CA MET A 539 3.60 -6.44 4.72
C MET A 539 2.52 -5.43 5.13
N SER A 540 2.58 -4.93 6.36
CA SER A 540 1.65 -3.90 6.83
C SER A 540 1.80 -2.60 6.04
N GLY A 541 3.05 -2.19 5.75
CA GLY A 541 3.34 -1.06 4.89
C GLY A 541 2.81 -1.22 3.46
N LEU A 542 2.96 -2.40 2.87
CA LEU A 542 2.41 -2.75 1.57
C LEU A 542 0.88 -2.64 1.55
N ILE A 543 0.20 -3.31 2.49
CA ILE A 543 -1.27 -3.31 2.57
C ILE A 543 -1.80 -1.89 2.77
N ASN A 544 -1.23 -1.14 3.72
CA ASN A 544 -1.67 0.22 3.99
C ASN A 544 -1.42 1.15 2.78
N SER A 545 -0.28 1.04 2.10
CA SER A 545 0.02 1.84 0.90
C SER A 545 -0.96 1.55 -0.24
N TYR A 546 -1.34 0.29 -0.45
CA TYR A 546 -2.31 -0.08 -1.48
C TYR A 546 -3.73 0.37 -1.09
N ARG A 547 -4.07 0.32 0.19
CA ARG A 547 -5.33 0.86 0.69
C ARG A 547 -5.42 2.38 0.59
N CYS A 548 -4.31 3.09 0.64
CA CYS A 548 -4.29 4.53 0.32
C CYS A 548 -4.67 4.80 -1.15
N ILE A 549 -4.37 3.87 -2.07
CA ILE A 549 -4.73 4.01 -3.50
C ILE A 549 -6.20 3.68 -3.73
N TRP A 550 -6.68 2.54 -3.22
CA TRP A 550 -7.98 1.96 -3.59
C TRP A 550 -9.07 2.04 -2.52
N GLY A 551 -8.74 2.58 -1.36
CA GLY A 551 -9.65 2.77 -0.22
C GLY A 551 -9.32 1.90 0.99
N ALA A 552 -9.56 2.44 2.18
CA ALA A 552 -9.17 1.84 3.47
C ALA A 552 -9.75 0.43 3.70
N ASP A 553 -10.91 0.14 3.13
CA ASP A 553 -11.61 -1.15 3.26
C ASP A 553 -11.33 -2.12 2.11
N LEU A 554 -10.34 -1.83 1.26
CA LEU A 554 -9.98 -2.72 0.14
C LEU A 554 -9.73 -4.14 0.66
N PRO A 555 -10.46 -5.16 0.16
CA PRO A 555 -10.18 -6.55 0.47
C PRO A 555 -8.76 -6.93 0.09
N PHE A 556 -8.01 -7.44 1.07
CA PHE A 556 -6.62 -7.83 0.87
C PHE A 556 -6.33 -9.15 1.59
N TYR A 557 -6.01 -10.18 0.81
CA TYR A 557 -5.78 -11.52 1.33
C TYR A 557 -4.39 -12.02 0.95
N TRP A 558 -3.76 -12.78 1.85
CA TRP A 558 -2.45 -13.36 1.57
C TRP A 558 -2.32 -14.81 2.04
N ALA A 559 -1.37 -15.53 1.48
CA ALA A 559 -1.03 -16.87 1.86
C ALA A 559 0.10 -16.88 2.89
N GLN A 560 -0.05 -17.66 3.98
CA GLN A 560 1.08 -18.13 4.75
C GLN A 560 1.76 -19.25 3.96
N LEU A 561 3.09 -19.15 3.78
CA LEU A 561 3.87 -20.03 2.92
C LEU A 561 3.67 -21.51 3.26
N ALA A 562 3.69 -22.33 2.22
CA ALA A 562 3.73 -23.77 2.33
C ALA A 562 5.07 -24.23 2.93
N ARG A 563 5.19 -25.53 3.19
CA ARG A 563 6.42 -26.14 3.71
C ARG A 563 7.43 -26.35 2.58
N TYR A 564 8.69 -26.06 2.88
CA TYR A 564 9.79 -26.22 1.95
C TYR A 564 11.09 -26.60 2.69
N LYS A 565 12.09 -27.16 1.99
CA LYS A 565 13.38 -27.57 2.59
C LYS A 565 14.18 -26.43 3.23
N VAL A 566 13.94 -25.20 2.84
CA VAL A 566 14.52 -24.01 3.46
C VAL A 566 13.65 -23.57 4.61
N ASP A 567 14.24 -23.13 5.70
CA ASP A 567 13.47 -22.67 6.87
C ASP A 567 12.87 -21.29 6.63
N GLU A 568 11.58 -21.27 6.38
CA GLU A 568 10.76 -20.08 6.16
C GLU A 568 9.88 -19.74 7.38
N SER A 569 10.19 -20.29 8.55
CA SER A 569 9.38 -20.10 9.77
C SER A 569 9.22 -18.64 10.14
N LEU A 570 10.30 -17.85 10.03
CA LEU A 570 10.27 -16.42 10.34
C LEU A 570 9.34 -15.64 9.38
N ILE A 571 9.35 -15.98 8.10
CA ILE A 571 8.45 -15.37 7.12
C ILE A 571 7.01 -15.79 7.40
N ARG A 572 6.75 -17.08 7.66
CA ARG A 572 5.41 -17.57 8.04
C ARG A 572 4.87 -16.86 9.29
N GLU A 573 5.72 -16.67 10.31
CA GLU A 573 5.34 -15.91 11.50
C GLU A 573 5.08 -14.43 11.18
N GLY A 574 5.93 -13.79 10.37
CA GLY A 574 5.70 -12.43 9.91
C GLY A 574 4.39 -12.25 9.15
N GLN A 575 4.03 -13.24 8.31
CA GLN A 575 2.73 -13.27 7.62
C GLN A 575 1.56 -13.35 8.62
N ARG A 576 1.67 -14.16 9.68
CA ARG A 576 0.67 -14.25 10.74
C ARG A 576 0.60 -12.95 11.56
N GLU A 577 1.73 -12.40 11.98
CA GLU A 577 1.78 -11.15 12.74
C GLU A 577 1.16 -9.97 12.00
N THR A 578 1.21 -9.97 10.66
CA THR A 578 0.58 -8.95 9.83
C THR A 578 -0.91 -8.77 10.12
N LEU A 579 -1.64 -9.86 10.46
CA LEU A 579 -3.06 -9.78 10.85
C LEU A 579 -3.31 -8.83 12.03
N TYR A 580 -2.31 -8.67 12.89
CA TYR A 580 -2.41 -7.86 14.11
C TYR A 580 -1.81 -6.45 13.94
N LYS A 581 -0.93 -6.27 12.93
CA LYS A 581 -0.23 -4.99 12.68
C LYS A 581 -0.93 -4.06 11.70
N VAL A 582 -1.74 -4.60 10.77
CA VAL A 582 -2.51 -3.77 9.83
C VAL A 582 -3.50 -2.90 10.60
N SER A 583 -3.50 -1.60 10.35
CA SER A 583 -4.31 -0.62 11.10
C SER A 583 -5.81 -0.88 10.96
N ASN A 584 -6.32 -1.07 9.74
CA ASN A 584 -7.69 -1.44 9.50
C ASN A 584 -7.82 -2.95 9.22
N LYS A 585 -8.43 -3.68 10.14
CA LYS A 585 -8.59 -5.13 10.07
C LYS A 585 -9.81 -5.60 9.26
N LYS A 586 -10.61 -4.68 8.73
CA LYS A 586 -11.75 -5.01 7.89
C LYS A 586 -11.29 -5.56 6.55
N ASN A 587 -11.92 -6.63 6.09
CA ASN A 587 -11.65 -7.28 4.81
C ASN A 587 -10.17 -7.71 4.62
N ILE A 588 -9.52 -8.15 5.68
CA ILE A 588 -8.21 -8.81 5.60
C ILE A 588 -8.33 -10.28 5.99
N GLY A 589 -7.39 -11.09 5.50
CA GLY A 589 -7.33 -12.48 5.87
C GLY A 589 -6.09 -13.18 5.34
N MET A 590 -5.68 -14.20 6.07
CA MET A 590 -4.57 -15.07 5.72
C MET A 590 -5.07 -16.50 5.57
N ILE A 591 -4.65 -17.19 4.51
CA ILE A 591 -4.84 -18.63 4.37
C ILE A 591 -3.57 -19.36 4.79
N SER A 592 -3.70 -20.47 5.51
CA SER A 592 -2.58 -21.36 5.79
C SER A 592 -2.42 -22.40 4.69
N LEU A 593 -1.18 -22.71 4.31
CA LEU A 593 -0.83 -23.69 3.29
C LEU A 593 -0.01 -24.86 3.85
N LEU A 594 -0.02 -25.06 5.17
CA LEU A 594 0.78 -26.10 5.84
C LEU A 594 0.44 -27.53 5.43
N ASP A 595 -0.77 -27.79 4.94
CA ASP A 595 -1.24 -29.10 4.46
C ASP A 595 -1.05 -29.27 2.94
N ILE A 596 -0.41 -28.32 2.26
CA ILE A 596 -0.10 -28.37 0.84
C ILE A 596 1.37 -28.72 0.65
N TYR A 597 1.65 -29.63 -0.28
CA TYR A 597 2.94 -30.23 -0.50
C TYR A 597 3.48 -29.93 -1.91
N GLY A 598 4.80 -29.97 -2.06
CA GLY A 598 5.48 -30.04 -3.33
C GLY A 598 5.20 -31.36 -4.06
N ARG A 599 5.51 -31.39 -5.35
CA ARG A 599 5.32 -32.57 -6.20
C ARG A 599 6.38 -33.62 -5.90
N TYR A 600 5.96 -34.89 -5.82
CA TYR A 600 6.87 -36.02 -5.90
C TYR A 600 7.05 -36.40 -7.38
N GLU A 601 8.15 -36.06 -7.98
CA GLU A 601 8.55 -36.60 -9.27
C GLU A 601 9.23 -37.95 -9.03
N GLY A 602 8.56 -39.06 -9.40
CA GLY A 602 9.00 -40.41 -9.14
C GLY A 602 10.43 -40.68 -9.61
N GLY A 603 11.30 -40.94 -8.66
CA GLY A 603 12.60 -41.49 -8.88
C GLY A 603 13.72 -40.99 -7.97
N THR A 604 13.86 -39.71 -7.66
CA THR A 604 14.99 -39.20 -6.87
C THR A 604 14.74 -37.89 -6.10
N GLY A 605 13.64 -37.19 -6.34
CA GLY A 605 13.30 -35.93 -5.67
C GLY A 605 12.30 -36.14 -4.51
N SER A 606 12.51 -35.45 -3.39
CA SER A 606 11.57 -35.41 -2.29
C SER A 606 10.56 -34.27 -2.53
N CYS A 607 9.28 -34.46 -2.15
CA CYS A 607 8.29 -33.38 -2.12
C CYS A 607 8.73 -32.16 -1.28
N ARG A 608 9.77 -32.32 -0.44
CA ARG A 608 10.40 -31.25 0.33
C ARG A 608 11.23 -30.29 -0.53
N GLU A 609 11.63 -30.70 -1.72
CA GLU A 609 12.54 -29.93 -2.58
C GLU A 609 11.81 -29.00 -3.56
N ASP A 610 10.51 -29.16 -3.71
CA ASP A 610 9.70 -28.31 -4.58
C ASP A 610 9.17 -27.09 -3.80
N ILE A 611 9.67 -25.90 -4.18
CA ILE A 611 9.21 -24.62 -3.65
C ILE A 611 7.82 -24.24 -4.21
N HIS A 612 7.35 -24.93 -5.26
CA HIS A 612 6.09 -24.66 -5.93
C HIS A 612 5.06 -25.76 -5.67
N PRO A 613 4.34 -25.74 -4.54
CA PRO A 613 3.27 -26.70 -4.32
C PRO A 613 2.32 -26.75 -5.49
N TRP A 614 2.06 -27.93 -6.01
CA TRP A 614 1.28 -28.13 -7.24
C TRP A 614 -0.22 -27.90 -7.07
N ASP A 615 -0.78 -28.09 -5.86
CA ASP A 615 -2.22 -27.92 -5.57
C ASP A 615 -2.64 -26.44 -5.53
N LYS A 616 -2.52 -25.76 -6.66
CA LYS A 616 -2.93 -24.35 -6.79
C LYS A 616 -4.44 -24.18 -6.75
N LYS A 617 -5.19 -25.26 -7.01
CA LYS A 617 -6.65 -25.26 -6.90
C LYS A 617 -7.09 -24.99 -5.47
N THR A 618 -6.59 -25.76 -4.51
CA THR A 618 -6.89 -25.53 -3.09
C THR A 618 -6.48 -24.13 -2.62
N VAL A 619 -5.36 -23.60 -3.11
CA VAL A 619 -4.94 -22.24 -2.79
C VAL A 619 -5.95 -21.21 -3.28
N GLY A 620 -6.38 -21.30 -4.54
CA GLY A 620 -7.38 -20.42 -5.12
C GLY A 620 -8.74 -20.49 -4.40
N GLU A 621 -9.21 -21.70 -4.11
CA GLU A 621 -10.45 -21.94 -3.37
C GLU A 621 -10.41 -21.37 -1.94
N ARG A 622 -9.27 -21.45 -1.24
CA ARG A 622 -9.10 -20.84 0.10
C ARG A 622 -9.15 -19.32 0.03
N PHE A 623 -8.50 -18.71 -0.93
CA PHE A 623 -8.65 -17.25 -1.16
C PHE A 623 -10.10 -16.88 -1.46
N ALA A 624 -10.79 -17.68 -2.27
CA ALA A 624 -12.20 -17.44 -2.59
C ALA A 624 -13.12 -17.55 -1.37
N ARG A 625 -12.82 -18.40 -0.38
CA ARG A 625 -13.59 -18.43 0.89
C ARG A 625 -13.50 -17.09 1.64
N LEU A 626 -12.29 -16.48 1.73
CA LEU A 626 -12.11 -15.16 2.33
C LEU A 626 -12.93 -14.09 1.59
N ALA A 627 -12.83 -14.08 0.26
CA ALA A 627 -13.58 -13.12 -0.55
C ALA A 627 -15.09 -13.34 -0.45
N LYS A 628 -15.57 -14.60 -0.46
CA LYS A 628 -17.00 -14.94 -0.27
C LYS A 628 -17.51 -14.41 1.06
N ARG A 629 -16.77 -14.63 2.15
CA ARG A 629 -17.12 -14.11 3.49
C ARG A 629 -17.26 -12.59 3.50
N ASP A 630 -16.30 -11.86 2.94
CA ASP A 630 -16.20 -10.41 3.11
C ASP A 630 -16.97 -9.62 2.03
N CYS A 631 -17.15 -10.19 0.83
CA CYS A 631 -17.65 -9.46 -0.33
C CYS A 631 -18.93 -10.03 -0.95
N TYR A 632 -19.26 -11.30 -0.67
CA TYR A 632 -20.35 -11.99 -1.38
C TYR A 632 -21.37 -12.65 -0.42
N GLY A 633 -21.35 -12.29 0.85
CA GLY A 633 -22.32 -12.78 1.84
C GLY A 633 -22.18 -14.28 2.17
N GLY A 634 -21.04 -14.88 1.86
CA GLY A 634 -20.73 -16.27 2.19
C GLY A 634 -20.70 -16.47 3.71
N LYS A 635 -21.19 -17.63 4.15
CA LYS A 635 -21.27 -18.01 5.57
C LYS A 635 -20.22 -19.05 5.96
N ASP A 636 -19.49 -19.58 4.99
CA ASP A 636 -18.47 -20.60 5.22
C ASP A 636 -17.31 -20.04 6.02
N VAL A 637 -16.76 -20.85 6.89
CA VAL A 637 -15.53 -20.51 7.60
C VAL A 637 -14.39 -20.38 6.60
N ALA A 638 -13.71 -19.25 6.67
CA ALA A 638 -12.73 -18.87 5.67
C ALA A 638 -11.26 -19.08 6.11
N THR A 639 -11.03 -19.28 7.43
CA THR A 639 -9.71 -19.51 8.01
C THR A 639 -9.74 -20.68 8.97
N GLY A 640 -8.65 -21.44 9.04
CA GLY A 640 -8.43 -22.45 10.08
C GLY A 640 -8.06 -21.81 11.43
N PRO A 641 -7.72 -22.64 12.43
CA PRO A 641 -7.37 -22.15 13.77
C PRO A 641 -6.21 -21.15 13.73
N MET A 642 -6.41 -19.99 14.34
CA MET A 642 -5.39 -18.97 14.53
C MET A 642 -4.99 -18.87 15.99
N PHE A 643 -3.68 -18.92 16.25
CA PHE A 643 -3.17 -18.77 17.61
C PHE A 643 -3.56 -17.41 18.19
N LYS A 644 -4.14 -17.42 19.39
CA LYS A 644 -4.60 -16.23 20.11
C LYS A 644 -3.71 -15.88 21.28
N SER A 645 -3.45 -16.85 22.16
CA SER A 645 -2.66 -16.62 23.37
C SER A 645 -2.16 -17.94 23.96
N ALA A 646 -1.17 -17.87 24.84
CA ALA A 646 -0.70 -18.98 25.62
C ALA A 646 -0.58 -18.58 27.10
N ALA A 647 -0.92 -19.51 28.00
CA ALA A 647 -0.78 -19.34 29.41
C ALA A 647 -0.03 -20.52 30.03
N VAL A 648 0.88 -20.26 30.96
CA VAL A 648 1.57 -21.29 31.73
C VAL A 648 0.69 -21.71 32.93
N VAL A 649 0.39 -23.00 33.05
CA VAL A 649 -0.39 -23.58 34.12
C VAL A 649 0.40 -24.74 34.74
N GLY A 650 1.06 -24.48 35.85
CA GLY A 650 1.97 -25.45 36.44
C GLY A 650 3.15 -25.78 35.53
N ASN A 651 3.26 -27.06 35.15
CA ASN A 651 4.27 -27.54 34.21
C ASN A 651 3.77 -27.72 32.77
N THR A 652 2.63 -27.09 32.45
CA THR A 652 2.03 -27.15 31.12
C THR A 652 1.88 -25.76 30.51
N ILE A 653 1.73 -25.68 29.20
CA ILE A 653 1.27 -24.50 28.48
C ILE A 653 -0.11 -24.79 27.90
N VAL A 654 -1.05 -23.88 28.13
CA VAL A 654 -2.37 -23.88 27.48
C VAL A 654 -2.36 -22.87 26.36
N ALA A 655 -2.31 -23.34 25.12
CA ALA A 655 -2.40 -22.53 23.92
C ALA A 655 -3.86 -22.39 23.47
N THR A 656 -4.36 -21.17 23.37
CA THR A 656 -5.73 -20.84 22.96
C THR A 656 -5.76 -20.39 21.52
N PHE A 657 -6.79 -20.83 20.79
CA PHE A 657 -6.98 -20.50 19.37
C PHE A 657 -8.32 -19.80 19.13
N GLU A 658 -8.33 -18.90 18.17
CA GLU A 658 -9.55 -18.50 17.48
C GLU A 658 -9.87 -19.60 16.47
N SER A 659 -11.00 -20.26 16.62
CA SER A 659 -11.40 -21.42 15.83
C SER A 659 -12.89 -21.40 15.53
N SER A 660 -13.26 -22.07 14.46
CA SER A 660 -14.64 -22.32 14.08
C SER A 660 -15.16 -23.60 14.74
N GLY A 661 -15.65 -23.46 15.97
CA GLY A 661 -16.05 -24.62 16.78
C GLY A 661 -14.87 -25.21 17.56
N ASN A 662 -14.87 -26.53 17.73
CA ASN A 662 -13.82 -27.22 18.47
C ASN A 662 -12.59 -27.49 17.59
N LEU A 663 -11.42 -27.42 18.21
CA LEU A 663 -10.20 -27.93 17.59
C LEU A 663 -10.32 -29.45 17.38
N SER A 664 -9.70 -29.92 16.32
CA SER A 664 -9.67 -31.33 15.97
C SER A 664 -8.38 -31.71 15.24
N VAL A 665 -8.17 -32.98 15.06
CA VAL A 665 -7.06 -33.50 14.26
C VAL A 665 -7.56 -33.73 12.83
N MET A 666 -6.77 -33.32 11.86
CA MET A 666 -7.10 -33.47 10.42
C MET A 666 -7.29 -34.95 10.08
N ASP A 667 -8.35 -35.26 9.35
CA ASP A 667 -8.65 -36.62 8.94
C ASP A 667 -7.52 -37.23 8.12
N LYS A 668 -7.15 -38.46 8.48
CA LYS A 668 -6.12 -39.27 7.83
C LYS A 668 -6.30 -39.37 6.32
N ASN A 669 -7.54 -39.59 5.86
CA ASN A 669 -7.82 -39.76 4.43
C ASN A 669 -7.57 -38.51 3.65
N ARG A 670 -7.92 -37.36 4.22
CA ARG A 670 -7.67 -36.02 3.64
C ARG A 670 -6.19 -35.68 3.57
N TYR A 671 -5.41 -36.20 4.50
CA TYR A 671 -3.96 -36.05 4.53
C TYR A 671 -3.29 -37.02 3.54
N ALA A 672 -3.72 -38.29 3.50
CA ALA A 672 -3.16 -39.34 2.65
C ALA A 672 -3.40 -39.10 1.17
N ASP A 673 -4.59 -38.59 0.79
CA ASP A 673 -4.92 -38.29 -0.60
C ASP A 673 -4.10 -37.12 -1.20
N ARG A 674 -3.51 -36.31 -0.35
CA ARG A 674 -2.70 -35.14 -0.73
C ARG A 674 -1.20 -35.37 -0.57
N VAL A 675 -0.78 -36.43 0.12
CA VAL A 675 0.63 -36.75 0.34
C VAL A 675 1.11 -37.73 -0.71
N THR A 676 2.00 -37.29 -1.55
CA THR A 676 2.65 -38.09 -2.57
C THR A 676 3.89 -38.84 -2.06
N ASP A 677 4.35 -38.57 -0.85
CA ASP A 677 5.49 -39.26 -0.21
C ASP A 677 5.03 -40.62 0.36
N GLU A 678 5.50 -41.70 -0.27
CA GLU A 678 5.14 -43.08 0.08
C GLU A 678 5.49 -43.43 1.53
N LYS A 679 6.53 -42.85 2.10
CA LYS A 679 6.91 -43.03 3.52
C LYS A 679 5.85 -42.44 4.46
N ILE A 680 5.34 -41.25 4.18
CA ILE A 680 4.28 -40.62 4.97
C ILE A 680 2.93 -41.32 4.73
N ARG A 681 2.67 -41.81 3.51
CA ARG A 681 1.48 -42.61 3.18
C ARG A 681 1.45 -43.96 3.86
N THR A 682 2.61 -44.59 4.10
CA THR A 682 2.73 -45.95 4.68
C THR A 682 2.90 -45.92 6.19
N GLU A 683 3.40 -44.85 6.79
CA GLU A 683 3.41 -44.72 8.26
C GLU A 683 1.97 -44.55 8.75
N LYS A 684 1.56 -45.41 9.68
CA LYS A 684 0.24 -45.32 10.33
C LYS A 684 0.18 -44.04 11.17
N LEU A 685 -0.29 -42.95 10.59
CA LEU A 685 -0.62 -41.75 11.31
C LEU A 685 -1.61 -42.08 12.42
N ASP A 686 -1.21 -41.85 13.65
CA ASP A 686 -2.11 -41.92 14.77
C ASP A 686 -3.00 -40.66 14.78
N THR A 687 -4.20 -40.78 14.23
CA THR A 687 -5.17 -39.67 14.14
C THR A 687 -5.70 -39.22 15.51
N THR A 688 -5.26 -39.86 16.59
CA THR A 688 -5.57 -39.42 17.95
C THR A 688 -4.53 -38.44 18.50
N LYS A 689 -3.39 -38.30 17.85
CA LYS A 689 -2.29 -37.42 18.26
C LYS A 689 -2.22 -36.15 17.43
N ILE A 690 -1.87 -35.06 18.13
CA ILE A 690 -1.51 -33.81 17.49
C ILE A 690 0.02 -33.75 17.41
N TYR A 691 0.52 -33.39 16.27
CA TYR A 691 1.95 -33.27 16.00
C TYR A 691 2.39 -31.82 15.89
N GLU A 692 3.70 -31.60 15.79
CA GLU A 692 4.35 -30.33 15.48
C GLU A 692 4.22 -29.23 16.55
N PHE A 693 3.76 -29.58 17.75
CA PHE A 693 3.90 -28.66 18.89
C PHE A 693 5.24 -28.87 19.59
N GLU A 694 5.88 -27.78 19.93
CA GLU A 694 7.09 -27.75 20.73
C GLU A 694 6.97 -26.70 21.83
N ILE A 695 7.53 -27.00 23.02
CA ILE A 695 7.64 -26.05 24.12
C ILE A 695 9.08 -25.89 24.55
N ALA A 696 9.40 -24.75 25.16
CA ALA A 696 10.71 -24.45 25.68
C ALA A 696 10.62 -23.81 27.08
N ALA A 697 11.63 -24.02 27.91
CA ALA A 697 11.86 -23.24 29.12
C ALA A 697 12.45 -21.85 28.80
N ALA A 698 12.90 -21.13 29.82
CA ALA A 698 13.51 -19.81 29.68
C ALA A 698 14.80 -19.79 28.78
N ASP A 699 15.43 -20.96 28.60
CA ASP A 699 16.61 -21.10 27.73
C ASP A 699 16.28 -21.04 26.23
N GLY A 700 14.98 -21.11 25.87
CA GLY A 700 14.52 -21.08 24.48
C GLY A 700 14.86 -22.36 23.68
N VAL A 701 15.26 -23.45 24.37
CA VAL A 701 15.53 -24.74 23.71
C VAL A 701 14.22 -25.50 23.56
N PHE A 702 13.69 -25.54 22.35
CA PHE A 702 12.42 -26.20 22.06
C PHE A 702 12.56 -27.71 22.00
N LYS A 703 11.58 -28.40 22.58
CA LYS A 703 11.40 -29.86 22.53
C LYS A 703 9.97 -30.18 22.16
N ALA A 704 9.78 -31.31 21.46
CA ALA A 704 8.46 -31.82 21.12
C ALA A 704 7.56 -31.92 22.34
N ALA A 705 6.31 -31.50 22.22
CA ALA A 705 5.36 -31.51 23.31
C ALA A 705 4.29 -32.60 23.14
N ASP A 706 3.92 -33.27 24.22
CA ASP A 706 2.66 -34.00 24.28
C ASP A 706 1.51 -32.97 24.24
N ALA A 707 0.59 -33.12 23.29
CA ALA A 707 -0.48 -32.17 23.03
C ALA A 707 -1.86 -32.84 23.20
N LYS A 708 -2.76 -32.15 23.91
CA LYS A 708 -4.14 -32.61 24.13
C LYS A 708 -5.11 -31.46 23.84
N ILE A 709 -6.08 -31.71 22.99
CA ILE A 709 -7.16 -30.76 22.69
C ILE A 709 -8.17 -30.72 23.86
N ASP A 710 -8.55 -29.50 24.25
CA ASP A 710 -9.72 -29.23 25.06
C ASP A 710 -10.47 -28.03 24.45
N LYS A 711 -11.53 -28.32 23.69
CA LYS A 711 -12.33 -27.33 22.94
C LYS A 711 -11.47 -26.49 21.97
N ASN A 712 -11.29 -25.21 22.25
CA ASN A 712 -10.47 -24.28 21.47
C ASN A 712 -9.06 -24.07 22.04
N THR A 713 -8.62 -24.96 22.93
CA THR A 713 -7.28 -24.92 23.53
C THR A 713 -6.52 -26.21 23.27
N VAL A 714 -5.19 -26.11 23.30
CA VAL A 714 -4.28 -27.24 23.30
C VAL A 714 -3.43 -27.16 24.56
N ILE A 715 -3.51 -28.23 25.40
CA ILE A 715 -2.71 -28.38 26.61
C ILE A 715 -1.44 -29.11 26.21
N LEU A 716 -0.29 -28.51 26.53
CA LEU A 716 1.04 -28.94 26.11
C LEU A 716 1.93 -29.25 27.29
N SER A 717 2.61 -30.37 27.23
CA SER A 717 3.58 -30.78 28.28
C SER A 717 4.77 -31.50 27.65
N ASN A 718 5.88 -31.50 28.40
CA ASN A 718 7.05 -32.33 28.12
C ASN A 718 7.70 -32.70 29.47
N PRO A 719 7.96 -34.00 29.77
CA PRO A 719 8.48 -34.44 31.06
C PRO A 719 9.86 -33.85 31.41
N GLU A 720 10.63 -33.45 30.42
CA GLU A 720 11.95 -32.85 30.60
C GLU A 720 11.90 -31.33 30.85
N ILE A 721 10.75 -30.68 30.59
CA ILE A 721 10.58 -29.23 30.75
C ILE A 721 9.65 -28.96 31.95
N LYS A 722 10.24 -28.69 33.11
CA LYS A 722 9.48 -28.48 34.33
C LYS A 722 8.85 -27.10 34.47
N THR A 723 9.45 -26.09 33.82
CA THR A 723 9.01 -24.71 33.84
C THR A 723 8.90 -24.19 32.39
N PRO A 724 7.88 -24.62 31.62
CA PRO A 724 7.70 -24.19 30.24
C PRO A 724 7.38 -22.70 30.20
N MET A 725 7.89 -21.99 29.19
CA MET A 725 7.69 -20.58 29.02
C MET A 725 7.22 -20.25 27.58
N TYR A 726 7.72 -20.96 26.60
CA TYR A 726 7.46 -20.68 25.18
C TYR A 726 6.82 -21.87 24.49
N VAL A 727 6.00 -21.59 23.51
CA VAL A 727 5.37 -22.58 22.62
C VAL A 727 5.47 -22.14 21.17
N ARG A 728 5.59 -23.12 20.28
CA ARG A 728 5.50 -22.93 18.84
C ARG A 728 4.81 -24.12 18.18
N TYR A 729 4.27 -23.88 16.98
CA TYR A 729 3.59 -24.90 16.19
C TYR A 729 4.06 -24.85 14.73
N ALA A 730 4.30 -26.03 14.15
CA ALA A 730 4.71 -26.21 12.76
C ALA A 730 5.90 -25.32 12.38
N TRP A 731 6.91 -25.30 13.24
CA TRP A 731 8.11 -24.49 13.10
C TRP A 731 9.22 -25.27 12.38
N GLY A 732 10.14 -24.56 11.74
CA GLY A 732 11.24 -25.13 10.99
C GLY A 732 10.97 -25.18 9.48
N ALA A 733 11.93 -25.73 8.74
CA ALA A 733 11.89 -25.79 7.29
C ALA A 733 10.68 -26.61 6.80
N TYR A 734 10.59 -27.81 7.23
CA TYR A 734 9.57 -28.75 6.77
C TYR A 734 8.94 -29.48 7.96
N PRO A 735 7.97 -28.85 8.69
CA PRO A 735 7.19 -29.57 9.67
C PRO A 735 6.49 -30.76 9.01
N GLU A 736 6.74 -31.96 9.52
CA GLU A 736 6.37 -33.22 8.84
C GLU A 736 4.85 -33.44 8.78
N MET A 737 4.19 -33.22 9.91
CA MET A 737 2.78 -33.59 10.09
C MET A 737 1.95 -32.51 10.80
N PRO A 738 1.87 -31.27 10.30
CA PRO A 738 1.05 -30.24 10.93
C PRO A 738 -0.43 -30.54 10.72
N ASN A 739 -1.06 -31.18 11.71
CA ASN A 739 -2.39 -31.78 11.59
C ASN A 739 -3.47 -31.12 12.46
N LEU A 740 -3.20 -29.96 13.07
CA LEU A 740 -4.21 -29.22 13.82
C LEU A 740 -5.19 -28.56 12.87
N THR A 741 -6.48 -28.77 13.11
CA THR A 741 -7.60 -28.16 12.37
C THR A 741 -8.76 -27.86 13.32
N ASP A 742 -9.88 -27.42 12.80
CA ASP A 742 -11.17 -27.26 13.48
C ASP A 742 -12.33 -27.76 12.62
N ASP A 743 -13.55 -27.42 12.99
CA ASP A 743 -14.76 -27.84 12.25
C ASP A 743 -14.78 -27.35 10.80
N SER A 744 -13.96 -26.34 10.43
CA SER A 744 -13.77 -25.90 9.05
C SER A 744 -12.99 -26.89 8.18
N GLY A 745 -12.19 -27.74 8.82
CA GLY A 745 -11.23 -28.62 8.20
C GLY A 745 -10.07 -27.90 7.51
N LEU A 746 -9.83 -26.61 7.82
CA LEU A 746 -8.68 -25.86 7.34
C LEU A 746 -7.50 -26.00 8.31
N PRO A 747 -6.24 -25.98 7.83
CA PRO A 747 -5.08 -26.15 8.70
C PRO A 747 -4.85 -24.93 9.59
N ALA A 748 -4.38 -25.16 10.81
CA ALA A 748 -3.88 -24.10 11.68
C ALA A 748 -2.65 -23.43 11.03
N ALA A 749 -2.38 -22.19 11.44
CA ALA A 749 -1.21 -21.44 10.97
C ALA A 749 0.03 -21.72 11.85
N THR A 750 1.24 -21.61 11.26
CA THR A 750 2.51 -21.55 11.99
C THR A 750 2.50 -20.38 12.98
N PHE A 751 3.01 -20.59 14.19
CA PHE A 751 3.23 -19.52 15.15
C PHE A 751 4.37 -19.83 16.13
N THR A 752 4.90 -18.79 16.79
CA THR A 752 5.77 -18.90 17.95
C THR A 752 5.46 -17.82 18.98
N THR A 753 5.70 -18.12 20.26
CA THR A 753 5.64 -17.12 21.34
C THR A 753 7.01 -16.60 21.75
N LEU A 754 8.10 -17.20 21.25
CA LEU A 754 9.47 -16.71 21.46
C LEU A 754 9.80 -15.68 20.38
N THR A 755 9.89 -14.41 20.77
CA THR A 755 10.24 -13.32 19.85
C THR A 755 11.74 -13.30 19.57
N GLU A 756 12.13 -12.81 18.40
CA GLU A 756 13.55 -12.67 18.00
C GLU A 756 14.35 -11.76 18.96
N LYS A 757 13.73 -10.73 19.54
CA LYS A 757 14.37 -9.89 20.56
C LYS A 757 14.77 -10.71 21.79
N GLN A 758 13.95 -11.67 22.19
CA GLN A 758 14.22 -12.57 23.30
C GLN A 758 15.33 -13.57 22.93
N THR A 759 15.35 -14.06 21.68
CA THR A 759 16.41 -14.94 21.19
C THR A 759 17.76 -14.22 21.15
N ALA A 760 17.81 -12.98 20.67
CA ALA A 760 19.03 -12.17 20.66
C ALA A 760 19.55 -11.86 22.07
N ALA A 761 18.65 -11.59 23.03
CA ALA A 761 19.02 -11.37 24.44
C ALA A 761 19.61 -12.63 25.09
N GLN A 762 19.10 -13.81 24.74
CA GLN A 762 19.60 -15.10 25.24
C GLN A 762 20.96 -15.45 24.64
N THR A 763 21.23 -15.14 23.38
CA THR A 763 22.54 -15.37 22.73
C THR A 763 23.61 -14.46 23.35
N ASN A 764 23.30 -13.21 23.62
CA ASN A 764 24.20 -12.25 24.25
C ASN A 764 24.51 -12.63 25.72
N SER A 765 23.54 -13.19 26.45
CA SER A 765 23.77 -13.67 27.84
C SER A 765 24.65 -14.92 27.91
N LYS A 766 24.63 -15.78 26.87
CA LYS A 766 25.52 -16.97 26.76
C LYS A 766 26.94 -16.60 26.27
N GLY A 767 27.09 -15.53 25.45
CA GLY A 767 28.40 -15.05 24.98
C GLY A 767 29.21 -14.30 26.06
N GLY A 768 28.54 -13.78 27.09
CA GLY A 768 29.21 -13.05 28.18
C GLY A 768 29.97 -13.95 29.19
N ASN A 769 29.77 -15.26 29.18
CA ASN A 769 30.44 -16.21 30.10
C ASN A 769 31.61 -17.00 29.48
N ALA A 770 31.96 -16.73 28.20
CA ALA A 770 33.06 -17.42 27.54
C ALA A 770 34.39 -16.62 27.51
N GLN A 771 34.44 -15.45 28.16
CA GLN A 771 35.66 -14.66 28.38
C GLN A 771 35.82 -14.28 29.86
N ARG A 772 36.10 -15.24 30.67
CA ARG A 772 36.79 -15.05 31.96
C ARG A 772 37.68 -16.25 32.25
#